data_d6e391b91aa654f96e1c1bd0d2c31b1e
#
_entry.id   d6e391b91aa654f96e1c1bd0d2c31b1e
#
_cell.length_a   1.000
_cell.length_b   1.000
_cell.length_c   1.000
_cell.angle_alpha   90.00
_cell.angle_beta   90.00
_cell.angle_gamma   90.00
#
_symmetry.space_group_name_H-M   'P 1'
#
loop_
_entity.id
_entity.type
_entity.pdbx_description
1 polymer ?
#
loop_
_entity_poly.entity_id
_entity_poly.type
_entity_poly.pdbx_seq_one_letter_code
_entity_poly.pdbx_strand_id
1 'polypeptide(L)'
;MSMHRLLRDGTRVYALFALCACGGTEAPSTSTPVKIVAASGGGQTADLGQPLAQPLVAHVATGSGRPASGVSVTFAVTSGAGALAPATVSTDASGNASTSFTMGQSPGVTTVSATSASVAGAAAVFVVSTGPTIVGQVAIAPGSARFPALARRALSPPLILPSATPRPTRGLQVDVAYRASAVGALGAGAIATLGLDRARVIAASIRSRLTAMPAAARFDVMAVSPAIAVARIRVHAASDRDSVMRALRADPAVASVNIDGLLSRGPIVKAAFTPPRGHGRARALQAPGASSLAFPATQGMDAQLWNYNLIDAPRAWREETGQSSVVVAVIDDGINQHPDIAANLDMAGGYDFVQNDSANVGPQPLCGGGTFSNFDDDGDRGPDPDATMPLSVSFDDGSGCWRVDNGANHGLHVAGTIGAGGNPFGVVSGVAWQVTIRPVRALGVDGSGYFFDIAQAVLYAAGLPAAGANGAVVRAPHRAPIINMSLGGPTADSGLARAVAAAIAAGSIVVAASGNAPTAEPSYPAAYPGVIAVAALGPDANLASYTASGGDVSLVAPGGDVRFDDLANPYTGGTSGVLSTTWDFSSGAPSYAFYTGTSMAAAHVSGVAALVLAANPGMSGAALRARLLGSAVDLGPVGPDDRYGMGLIDAYAAVTGHQPATASSVRAIDVNTGAVEASTHAAPDGSFALTRLPAGSYYVVAGQDENGDGVIGFPGRRFGWAGGAQPEAIAVDSAHVASAAVTIGAPVEHSPNGDPAHAQQIFVDSWIAGSIDASAQTDYYRVLIPTAGQYTVETSGVLGACGLALELNTVLTLTDHSGATVATNDNDSYFSDPAMTFPGNYCSRITATLQPGAYTIAVGWSATPAPNPGSYRVQVRSGS
;
A
#
# COMPACT_ATOMS: atom_id res chain seq x y z
N MET A 1 19.26 -49.41 9.21
CA MET A 1 20.53 -50.06 9.40
C MET A 1 21.58 -48.97 9.24
N SER A 2 21.95 -48.45 10.34
CA SER A 2 23.14 -48.76 11.15
C SER A 2 24.39 -48.20 10.49
N MET A 3 24.99 -47.29 11.05
CA MET A 3 25.68 -46.95 12.30
C MET A 3 27.08 -46.48 11.97
N HIS A 4 27.38 -45.36 12.52
CA HIS A 4 28.40 -45.10 13.56
C HIS A 4 29.82 -44.75 13.14
N ARG A 5 30.26 -43.56 13.57
CA ARG A 5 31.36 -43.24 14.51
C ARG A 5 32.77 -43.52 13.99
N LEU A 6 33.77 -42.73 14.14
CA LEU A 6 34.36 -41.98 15.25
C LEU A 6 35.68 -41.36 14.79
N LEU A 7 35.92 -40.13 15.19
CA LEU A 7 37.13 -39.60 15.89
C LEU A 7 38.56 -39.82 15.35
N ARG A 8 39.23 -38.68 15.24
CA ARG A 8 40.55 -38.32 15.83
C ARG A 8 41.83 -38.44 15.01
N ASP A 9 42.49 -37.32 15.13
CA ASP A 9 43.94 -37.06 15.24
C ASP A 9 44.82 -37.11 13.97
N GLY A 10 45.22 -35.92 13.57
CA GLY A 10 46.62 -35.48 13.83
C GLY A 10 47.59 -35.89 12.75
N THR A 11 48.17 -34.92 12.17
CA THR A 11 49.61 -34.77 11.94
C THR A 11 49.99 -34.25 10.55
N ARG A 12 50.79 -33.24 10.58
CA ARG A 12 51.41 -32.50 9.48
C ARG A 12 52.12 -33.41 8.49
N VAL A 13 52.01 -33.10 7.20
CA VAL A 13 53.09 -33.35 6.25
C VAL A 13 53.21 -32.18 5.29
N TYR A 14 54.37 -31.57 5.27
CA TYR A 14 54.82 -30.66 4.26
C TYR A 14 55.10 -31.42 2.96
N ALA A 15 54.61 -30.94 1.83
CA ALA A 15 55.19 -31.29 0.52
C ALA A 15 55.30 -30.02 -0.33
N LEU A 16 56.52 -29.66 -0.52
CA LEU A 16 57.02 -28.67 -1.47
C LEU A 16 56.92 -29.26 -2.87
N PHE A 17 56.30 -28.57 -3.81
CA PHE A 17 56.59 -28.72 -5.23
C PHE A 17 56.53 -27.38 -5.97
N ALA A 18 57.51 -27.27 -6.83
CA ALA A 18 57.96 -26.07 -7.50
C ALA A 18 57.16 -25.74 -8.77
N LEU A 19 57.18 -24.46 -9.04
CA LEU A 19 57.02 -23.72 -10.31
C LEU A 19 56.61 -24.48 -11.57
N CYS A 20 55.54 -23.99 -12.16
CA CYS A 20 55.49 -23.76 -13.61
C CYS A 20 54.78 -22.42 -13.88
N ALA A 21 55.52 -21.45 -14.42
CA ALA A 21 55.06 -20.15 -14.81
C ALA A 21 54.33 -20.26 -16.15
N CYS A 22 53.07 -19.82 -16.17
CA CYS A 22 52.44 -19.32 -17.40
C CYS A 22 51.84 -17.96 -17.08
N GLY A 23 52.41 -16.95 -17.69
CA GLY A 23 51.98 -15.56 -17.56
C GLY A 23 50.61 -15.34 -18.17
N GLY A 24 49.65 -14.99 -17.31
CA GLY A 24 48.43 -14.33 -17.65
C GLY A 24 48.48 -12.97 -16.94
N THR A 25 48.63 -11.92 -17.69
CA THR A 25 48.45 -10.52 -17.19
C THR A 25 46.99 -10.34 -16.79
N GLU A 26 46.67 -10.65 -15.55
CA GLU A 26 45.47 -10.11 -14.93
C GLU A 26 45.69 -8.60 -14.78
N ALA A 27 44.84 -7.84 -15.47
CA ALA A 27 44.67 -6.42 -15.19
C ALA A 27 44.34 -6.25 -13.70
N PRO A 28 44.92 -5.30 -12.97
CA PRO A 28 44.57 -5.06 -11.59
C PRO A 28 43.10 -4.70 -11.53
N SER A 29 42.31 -5.54 -10.89
CA SER A 29 40.93 -5.22 -10.52
C SER A 29 41.00 -3.98 -9.62
N THR A 30 40.59 -2.81 -10.13
CA THR A 30 40.46 -1.59 -9.34
C THR A 30 39.41 -1.84 -8.30
N SER A 31 39.83 -2.16 -7.07
CA SER A 31 38.97 -2.29 -5.90
C SER A 31 38.52 -0.88 -5.50
N THR A 32 37.53 -0.37 -6.18
CA THR A 32 36.98 0.97 -5.91
C THR A 32 36.39 1.01 -4.51
N PRO A 33 36.80 1.93 -3.63
CA PRO A 33 36.18 2.14 -2.34
C PRO A 33 34.72 2.52 -2.52
N VAL A 34 33.79 1.90 -1.79
CA VAL A 34 32.36 2.16 -1.93
C VAL A 34 31.66 2.47 -0.60
N LYS A 35 32.35 2.27 0.52
CA LYS A 35 31.77 2.48 1.84
C LYS A 35 32.76 3.12 2.78
N ILE A 36 32.33 4.13 3.54
CA ILE A 36 33.06 4.71 4.66
C ILE A 36 32.13 4.70 5.89
N VAL A 37 32.65 4.22 7.03
CA VAL A 37 31.88 4.13 8.29
C VAL A 37 32.75 4.57 9.47
N ALA A 38 32.14 5.05 10.53
CA ALA A 38 32.82 5.27 11.81
C ALA A 38 33.14 3.91 12.45
N ALA A 39 34.43 3.62 12.61
CA ALA A 39 34.91 2.35 13.18
C ALA A 39 35.08 2.43 14.69
N SER A 40 35.61 3.54 15.22
CA SER A 40 35.75 3.79 16.64
C SER A 40 35.99 5.26 16.95
N GLY A 41 35.94 5.63 18.23
CA GLY A 41 36.23 6.98 18.71
C GLY A 41 35.03 7.92 18.80
N GLY A 42 33.85 7.57 18.24
CA GLY A 42 32.61 8.28 18.50
C GLY A 42 32.09 8.02 19.92
N GLY A 43 31.18 8.89 20.39
CA GLY A 43 30.56 8.77 21.71
C GLY A 43 31.44 9.14 22.91
N GLN A 44 32.64 9.61 22.66
CA GLN A 44 33.55 10.03 23.75
C GLN A 44 33.17 11.38 24.32
N THR A 45 33.49 11.56 25.58
CA THR A 45 33.47 12.86 26.27
C THR A 45 34.85 13.31 26.66
N ALA A 46 35.08 14.61 26.65
CA ALA A 46 36.26 15.24 27.24
C ALA A 46 35.89 16.62 27.76
N ASP A 47 36.67 17.15 28.68
CA ASP A 47 36.50 18.50 29.19
C ASP A 47 36.85 19.55 28.12
N LEU A 48 36.36 20.76 28.31
CA LEU A 48 36.62 21.87 27.39
C LEU A 48 38.12 22.06 27.16
N GLY A 49 38.49 22.10 25.89
CA GLY A 49 39.89 22.26 25.48
C GLY A 49 40.78 21.03 25.65
N GLN A 50 40.24 19.88 26.12
CA GLN A 50 40.99 18.65 26.28
C GLN A 50 40.86 17.73 25.07
N PRO A 51 41.89 16.93 24.73
CA PRO A 51 41.80 15.92 23.70
C PRO A 51 40.92 14.74 24.14
N LEU A 52 40.25 14.08 23.16
CA LEU A 52 39.61 12.81 23.39
C LEU A 52 40.60 11.73 23.78
N ALA A 53 40.16 10.79 24.63
CA ALA A 53 40.99 9.69 25.13
C ALA A 53 41.41 8.71 23.99
N GLN A 54 40.58 8.58 22.96
CA GLN A 54 40.83 7.72 21.81
C GLN A 54 40.68 8.53 20.52
N PRO A 55 41.45 8.20 19.47
CA PRO A 55 41.31 8.89 18.18
C PRO A 55 39.98 8.52 17.51
N LEU A 56 39.48 9.39 16.64
CA LEU A 56 38.39 9.13 15.74
C LEU A 56 38.92 8.27 14.58
N VAL A 57 38.34 7.12 14.34
CA VAL A 57 38.78 6.17 13.32
C VAL A 57 37.64 5.91 12.32
N ALA A 58 37.87 6.26 11.07
CA ALA A 58 36.99 5.92 9.95
C ALA A 58 37.54 4.70 9.21
N HIS A 59 36.66 3.75 8.85
CA HIS A 59 37.00 2.58 8.07
C HIS A 59 36.46 2.70 6.65
N VAL A 60 37.31 2.42 5.64
CA VAL A 60 36.93 2.43 4.24
C VAL A 60 37.01 1.02 3.68
N ALA A 61 35.94 0.56 3.02
CA ALA A 61 35.87 -0.77 2.41
C ALA A 61 35.52 -0.68 0.93
N THR A 62 35.94 -1.69 0.20
CA THR A 62 35.57 -1.94 -1.22
C THR A 62 34.18 -2.56 -1.32
N GLY A 63 33.61 -2.64 -2.52
CA GLY A 63 32.31 -3.28 -2.78
C GLY A 63 32.24 -4.77 -2.40
N SER A 64 33.41 -5.43 -2.25
CA SER A 64 33.50 -6.81 -1.75
C SER A 64 33.64 -6.88 -0.22
N GLY A 65 33.56 -5.77 0.49
CA GLY A 65 33.74 -5.70 1.96
C GLY A 65 35.17 -5.80 2.45
N ARG A 66 36.16 -5.80 1.56
CA ARG A 66 37.58 -5.83 1.96
C ARG A 66 38.09 -4.43 2.32
N PRO A 67 39.05 -4.31 3.27
CA PRO A 67 39.68 -3.04 3.59
C PRO A 67 40.27 -2.33 2.35
N ALA A 68 40.04 -1.03 2.23
CA ALA A 68 40.62 -0.20 1.16
C ALA A 68 41.79 0.63 1.73
N SER A 69 43.02 0.24 1.43
CA SER A 69 44.23 0.92 1.87
C SER A 69 44.62 2.09 0.96
N GLY A 70 45.26 3.12 1.50
CA GLY A 70 45.79 4.29 0.74
C GLY A 70 44.71 5.30 0.30
N VAL A 71 43.48 5.15 0.79
CA VAL A 71 42.36 6.05 0.48
C VAL A 71 42.48 7.31 1.33
N SER A 72 42.47 8.49 0.69
CA SER A 72 42.48 9.76 1.42
C SER A 72 41.13 10.05 2.05
N VAL A 73 41.10 10.21 3.37
CA VAL A 73 39.92 10.54 4.19
C VAL A 73 40.13 11.89 4.81
N THR A 74 39.17 12.79 4.65
CA THR A 74 39.14 14.12 5.24
C THR A 74 38.14 14.18 6.39
N PHE A 75 38.63 14.53 7.57
CA PHE A 75 37.81 14.79 8.73
C PHE A 75 37.47 16.27 8.82
N ALA A 76 36.23 16.60 9.11
CA ALA A 76 35.77 17.99 9.25
C ALA A 76 34.77 18.11 10.40
N VAL A 77 34.89 19.16 11.20
CA VAL A 77 33.87 19.54 12.18
C VAL A 77 32.69 20.12 11.42
N THR A 78 31.53 19.47 11.50
CA THR A 78 30.31 19.91 10.80
C THR A 78 29.33 20.63 11.71
N SER A 79 29.44 20.42 13.03
CA SER A 79 28.68 21.14 14.06
C SER A 79 29.44 21.13 15.37
N GLY A 80 29.26 22.16 16.18
CA GLY A 80 30.00 22.35 17.44
C GLY A 80 31.35 22.99 17.22
N ALA A 81 32.30 22.76 18.15
CA ALA A 81 33.62 23.35 18.15
C ALA A 81 34.69 22.35 18.58
N GLY A 82 35.87 22.42 17.97
CA GLY A 82 37.03 21.58 18.29
C GLY A 82 38.07 21.60 17.17
N ALA A 83 39.21 20.95 17.43
CA ALA A 83 40.33 20.88 16.52
C ALA A 83 40.68 19.42 16.16
N LEU A 84 40.92 19.18 14.87
CA LEU A 84 41.36 17.90 14.30
C LEU A 84 42.85 17.94 13.97
N ALA A 85 43.59 16.90 14.31
CA ALA A 85 45.02 16.82 14.01
C ALA A 85 45.46 15.37 13.72
N PRO A 86 45.80 15.04 12.47
CA PRO A 86 45.61 15.78 11.22
C PRO A 86 44.17 15.74 10.68
N ALA A 87 43.75 16.73 9.89
CA ALA A 87 42.41 16.76 9.32
C ALA A 87 42.25 15.81 8.09
N THR A 88 43.33 15.44 7.43
CA THR A 88 43.31 14.51 6.28
C THR A 88 44.32 13.38 6.49
N VAL A 89 43.88 12.14 6.34
CA VAL A 89 44.68 10.93 6.60
C VAL A 89 44.39 9.87 5.52
N SER A 90 45.43 9.18 5.07
CA SER A 90 45.27 7.99 4.22
C SER A 90 44.98 6.75 5.04
N THR A 91 44.12 5.90 4.57
CA THR A 91 43.80 4.62 5.25
C THR A 91 45.03 3.68 5.26
N ASP A 92 45.18 2.99 6.38
CA ASP A 92 46.20 1.95 6.55
C ASP A 92 45.84 0.64 5.81
N ALA A 93 46.67 -0.40 5.99
CA ALA A 93 46.45 -1.71 5.39
C ALA A 93 45.15 -2.40 5.84
N SER A 94 44.62 -2.00 6.99
CA SER A 94 43.32 -2.44 7.52
C SER A 94 42.15 -1.57 7.07
N GLY A 95 42.37 -0.60 6.18
CA GLY A 95 41.34 0.32 5.70
C GLY A 95 40.97 1.44 6.68
N ASN A 96 41.72 1.67 7.74
CA ASN A 96 41.43 2.64 8.79
C ASN A 96 42.19 3.96 8.58
N ALA A 97 41.47 5.08 8.72
CA ALA A 97 42.04 6.41 8.83
C ALA A 97 41.77 6.97 10.23
N SER A 98 42.78 7.48 10.92
CA SER A 98 42.70 7.89 12.32
C SER A 98 43.12 9.35 12.48
N THR A 99 42.37 10.14 13.28
CA THR A 99 42.71 11.50 13.65
C THR A 99 42.46 11.74 15.15
N SER A 100 43.26 12.58 15.78
CA SER A 100 42.97 13.07 17.14
C SER A 100 42.02 14.28 17.09
N PHE A 101 41.19 14.39 18.09
CA PHE A 101 40.27 15.53 18.23
C PHE A 101 40.39 16.14 19.62
N THR A 102 40.46 17.48 19.66
CA THR A 102 40.46 18.27 20.91
C THR A 102 39.15 19.03 20.97
N MET A 103 38.43 18.95 22.09
CA MET A 103 37.17 19.65 22.31
C MET A 103 37.36 21.16 22.27
N GLY A 104 36.34 21.87 21.78
CA GLY A 104 36.35 23.35 21.79
C GLY A 104 36.16 23.96 23.19
N GLN A 105 36.10 25.30 23.25
CA GLN A 105 35.94 26.04 24.50
C GLN A 105 34.45 26.26 24.86
N SER A 106 33.50 25.85 24.03
CA SER A 106 32.06 25.93 24.31
C SER A 106 31.49 24.56 24.68
N PRO A 107 30.71 24.45 25.76
CA PRO A 107 30.07 23.18 26.11
C PRO A 107 29.07 22.78 25.05
N GLY A 108 28.94 21.50 24.83
CA GLY A 108 27.97 20.93 23.88
C GLY A 108 28.51 19.75 23.13
N VAL A 109 27.78 19.44 22.07
CA VAL A 109 28.09 18.34 21.16
C VAL A 109 28.84 18.84 19.96
N THR A 110 29.85 18.11 19.58
CA THR A 110 30.56 18.35 18.32
C THR A 110 30.37 17.14 17.42
N THR A 111 29.98 17.43 16.20
CA THR A 111 29.86 16.43 15.14
C THR A 111 31.04 16.57 14.20
N VAL A 112 31.74 15.45 13.99
CA VAL A 112 32.84 15.36 13.02
C VAL A 112 32.42 14.40 11.91
N SER A 113 32.53 14.84 10.68
CA SER A 113 32.33 13.97 9.51
C SER A 113 33.67 13.53 8.92
N ALA A 114 33.77 12.29 8.50
CA ALA A 114 34.88 11.79 7.69
C ALA A 114 34.35 11.43 6.29
N THR A 115 34.94 12.04 5.28
CA THR A 115 34.55 11.87 3.87
C THR A 115 35.77 11.50 3.01
N SER A 116 35.49 10.88 1.87
CA SER A 116 36.52 10.61 0.85
C SER A 116 35.97 10.89 -0.54
N ALA A 117 36.76 11.59 -1.36
CA ALA A 117 36.40 11.84 -2.77
C ALA A 117 36.23 10.53 -3.58
N SER A 118 36.81 9.42 -3.09
CA SER A 118 36.73 8.11 -3.71
C SER A 118 35.47 7.31 -3.34
N VAL A 119 34.66 7.84 -2.39
CA VAL A 119 33.41 7.17 -1.92
C VAL A 119 32.26 8.18 -2.06
N ALA A 120 31.50 8.07 -3.14
CA ALA A 120 30.44 9.02 -3.44
C ALA A 120 29.29 8.92 -2.44
N GLY A 121 28.83 10.06 -1.91
CA GLY A 121 27.57 10.21 -1.19
C GLY A 121 27.52 9.72 0.25
N ALA A 122 28.61 9.17 0.81
CA ALA A 122 28.64 8.69 2.19
C ALA A 122 29.64 9.49 3.06
N ALA A 123 29.25 9.77 4.30
CA ALA A 123 30.14 10.32 5.32
C ALA A 123 30.04 9.45 6.58
N ALA A 124 31.19 9.12 7.19
CA ALA A 124 31.20 8.56 8.53
C ALA A 124 31.05 9.74 9.53
N VAL A 125 30.12 9.61 10.47
CA VAL A 125 29.81 10.68 11.42
C VAL A 125 30.23 10.22 12.83
N PHE A 126 30.97 11.10 13.51
CA PHE A 126 31.36 10.94 14.91
C PHE A 126 30.68 12.04 15.74
N VAL A 127 30.09 11.66 16.83
CA VAL A 127 29.55 12.59 17.81
C VAL A 127 30.39 12.50 19.08
N VAL A 128 30.89 13.63 19.54
CA VAL A 128 31.66 13.73 20.81
C VAL A 128 31.05 14.87 21.63
N SER A 129 31.09 14.78 22.94
CA SER A 129 30.39 15.74 23.80
C SER A 129 31.19 16.16 25.02
N THR A 130 30.81 17.26 25.66
CA THR A 130 31.31 17.72 26.94
C THR A 130 30.37 17.42 28.11
N GLY A 131 29.51 16.41 28.01
CA GLY A 131 28.55 16.09 29.08
C GLY A 131 27.92 14.73 28.94
N PRO A 132 27.03 14.35 29.85
CA PRO A 132 26.36 13.05 29.89
C PRO A 132 25.62 12.77 28.58
N THR A 133 25.87 11.59 28.02
CA THR A 133 25.37 11.24 26.67
C THR A 133 24.99 9.76 26.65
N ILE A 134 23.87 9.44 26.00
CA ILE A 134 23.53 8.07 25.61
C ILE A 134 23.79 7.94 24.11
N VAL A 135 24.64 7.01 23.73
CA VAL A 135 24.88 6.63 22.33
C VAL A 135 24.29 5.26 22.05
N GLY A 136 23.95 4.99 20.79
CA GLY A 136 23.40 3.66 20.53
C GLY A 136 23.12 3.38 19.07
N GLN A 137 22.41 2.28 18.88
CA GLN A 137 21.97 1.79 17.58
C GLN A 137 20.46 1.53 17.62
N VAL A 138 19.78 1.97 16.60
CA VAL A 138 18.40 1.56 16.29
C VAL A 138 18.49 0.50 15.21
N ALA A 139 17.94 -0.67 15.49
CA ALA A 139 17.78 -1.74 14.51
C ALA A 139 16.29 -1.96 14.22
N ILE A 140 15.96 -2.25 12.96
CA ILE A 140 14.63 -2.71 12.59
C ILE A 140 14.62 -4.22 12.73
N ALA A 141 13.67 -4.78 13.49
CA ALA A 141 13.56 -6.20 13.68
C ALA A 141 13.31 -6.91 12.33
N PRO A 142 14.15 -7.87 11.94
CA PRO A 142 13.97 -8.58 10.67
C PRO A 142 12.60 -9.27 10.63
N GLY A 143 11.84 -9.04 9.58
CA GLY A 143 10.52 -9.68 9.39
C GLY A 143 9.43 -9.20 10.37
N SER A 144 9.68 -8.15 11.15
CA SER A 144 8.64 -7.55 11.97
C SER A 144 7.61 -6.91 11.05
N ALA A 145 6.42 -7.49 11.00
CA ALA A 145 5.26 -6.80 10.48
C ALA A 145 5.11 -5.45 11.23
N ARG A 146 4.73 -4.38 10.55
CA ARG A 146 4.41 -3.08 11.19
C ARG A 146 3.29 -3.22 12.22
N PHE A 147 2.52 -4.27 12.07
CA PHE A 147 1.38 -4.60 12.92
C PHE A 147 1.68 -5.92 13.61
N PRO A 148 1.34 -6.05 14.90
CA PRO A 148 1.43 -7.34 15.56
C PRO A 148 0.58 -8.34 14.76
N ALA A 149 1.07 -9.54 14.58
CA ALA A 149 0.25 -10.61 14.07
C ALA A 149 -0.97 -10.69 14.99
N LEU A 150 -2.18 -10.49 14.43
CA LEU A 150 -3.40 -10.82 15.16
C LEU A 150 -3.23 -12.23 15.71
N ALA A 151 -3.52 -12.41 17.01
CA ALA A 151 -3.46 -13.73 17.64
C ALA A 151 -4.22 -14.69 16.71
N ARG A 152 -3.50 -15.59 16.08
CA ARG A 152 -4.07 -16.46 15.03
C ARG A 152 -5.01 -17.44 15.73
N ARG A 153 -6.27 -17.05 15.85
CA ARG A 153 -7.34 -18.05 15.84
C ARG A 153 -7.03 -18.94 14.63
N ALA A 154 -7.25 -20.25 14.73
CA ALA A 154 -7.05 -21.16 13.60
C ALA A 154 -7.84 -20.59 12.42
N LEU A 155 -7.15 -19.79 11.58
CA LEU A 155 -7.76 -19.16 10.44
C LEU A 155 -8.23 -20.27 9.52
N SER A 156 -9.41 -20.14 9.00
CA SER A 156 -9.87 -20.99 7.90
C SER A 156 -8.77 -21.09 6.84
N PRO A 157 -8.59 -22.24 6.20
CA PRO A 157 -7.60 -22.37 5.13
C PRO A 157 -7.78 -21.21 4.14
N PRO A 158 -6.68 -20.72 3.50
CA PRO A 158 -6.77 -19.63 2.56
C PRO A 158 -7.90 -19.91 1.57
N LEU A 159 -8.82 -18.98 1.43
CA LEU A 159 -9.87 -19.07 0.44
C LEU A 159 -9.18 -18.89 -0.92
N ILE A 160 -9.00 -19.98 -1.64
CA ILE A 160 -8.71 -19.92 -3.07
C ILE A 160 -10.01 -19.42 -3.68
N LEU A 161 -10.04 -18.15 -4.09
CA LEU A 161 -11.19 -17.63 -4.84
C LEU A 161 -11.35 -18.49 -6.09
N PRO A 162 -12.54 -19.06 -6.35
CA PRO A 162 -12.75 -19.82 -7.57
C PRO A 162 -12.35 -18.94 -8.75
N SER A 163 -11.57 -19.46 -9.67
CA SER A 163 -11.32 -18.81 -10.95
C SER A 163 -12.68 -18.53 -11.60
N ALA A 164 -12.90 -17.30 -12.06
CA ALA A 164 -14.09 -17.02 -12.85
C ALA A 164 -14.17 -18.03 -14.00
N THR A 165 -15.30 -18.71 -14.13
CA THR A 165 -15.48 -19.63 -15.26
C THR A 165 -15.43 -18.81 -16.54
N PRO A 166 -14.44 -19.00 -17.41
CA PRO A 166 -14.32 -18.17 -18.60
C PRO A 166 -15.58 -18.30 -19.46
N ARG A 167 -16.02 -17.16 -20.04
CA ARG A 167 -17.05 -17.15 -21.06
C ARG A 167 -16.74 -18.21 -22.14
N PRO A 168 -17.63 -19.15 -22.44
CA PRO A 168 -17.38 -20.11 -23.49
C PRO A 168 -17.37 -19.40 -24.86
N THR A 169 -16.23 -19.40 -25.52
CA THR A 169 -16.10 -18.81 -26.87
C THR A 169 -15.70 -19.83 -27.89
N ARG A 170 -16.15 -19.63 -29.14
CA ARG A 170 -15.77 -20.48 -30.28
C ARG A 170 -14.38 -20.12 -30.83
N GLY A 171 -13.74 -19.10 -30.27
CA GLY A 171 -12.45 -18.60 -30.73
C GLY A 171 -12.45 -18.09 -32.16
N LEU A 172 -13.56 -17.51 -32.59
CA LEU A 172 -13.74 -16.99 -33.97
C LEU A 172 -13.18 -15.57 -34.13
N GLN A 173 -12.97 -14.85 -33.05
CA GLN A 173 -12.39 -13.51 -33.06
C GLN A 173 -10.86 -13.61 -33.07
N VAL A 174 -10.26 -12.85 -33.95
CA VAL A 174 -8.80 -12.83 -34.16
C VAL A 174 -8.33 -11.39 -34.30
N ASP A 175 -7.32 -11.03 -33.54
CA ASP A 175 -6.67 -9.73 -33.64
C ASP A 175 -5.46 -9.78 -34.55
N VAL A 176 -5.41 -8.83 -35.49
CA VAL A 176 -4.34 -8.69 -36.46
C VAL A 176 -3.60 -7.38 -36.19
N ALA A 177 -2.42 -7.48 -35.63
CA ALA A 177 -1.57 -6.32 -35.36
C ALA A 177 -0.63 -6.06 -36.55
N TYR A 178 -0.61 -4.82 -37.04
CA TYR A 178 0.26 -4.38 -38.12
C TYR A 178 1.53 -3.70 -37.62
N ARG A 179 2.57 -3.72 -38.44
CA ARG A 179 3.74 -2.87 -38.27
C ARG A 179 3.32 -1.42 -38.54
N ALA A 180 3.56 -0.53 -37.58
CA ALA A 180 3.12 0.86 -37.69
C ALA A 180 3.58 1.54 -39.00
N SER A 181 4.83 1.33 -39.38
CA SER A 181 5.38 1.86 -40.66
C SER A 181 4.68 1.35 -41.93
N ALA A 182 4.15 0.14 -41.89
CA ALA A 182 3.50 -0.47 -43.08
C ALA A 182 2.10 0.08 -43.38
N VAL A 183 1.45 0.69 -42.40
CA VAL A 183 0.07 1.23 -42.51
C VAL A 183 0.01 2.72 -42.22
N GLY A 184 1.16 3.39 -42.13
CA GLY A 184 1.22 4.83 -41.87
C GLY A 184 0.82 5.24 -40.45
N ALA A 185 0.77 4.29 -39.52
CA ALA A 185 0.50 4.55 -38.12
C ALA A 185 1.70 5.20 -37.42
N LEU A 186 1.44 5.91 -36.35
CA LEU A 186 2.46 6.60 -35.57
C LEU A 186 3.08 5.66 -34.52
N GLY A 187 4.34 5.88 -34.14
CA GLY A 187 4.93 5.25 -32.97
C GLY A 187 4.28 5.75 -31.67
N ALA A 188 4.43 5.00 -30.59
CA ALA A 188 3.74 5.24 -29.30
C ALA A 188 3.88 6.70 -28.81
N GLY A 189 5.06 7.31 -28.91
CA GLY A 189 5.28 8.69 -28.46
C GLY A 189 4.59 9.79 -29.27
N ALA A 190 4.14 9.48 -30.50
CA ALA A 190 3.44 10.42 -31.37
C ALA A 190 1.93 10.17 -31.47
N ILE A 191 1.43 9.11 -30.83
CA ILE A 191 -0.01 8.76 -30.85
C ILE A 191 -0.86 9.84 -30.18
N ALA A 192 -0.35 10.49 -29.15
CA ALA A 192 -1.04 11.56 -28.43
C ALA A 192 -1.46 12.74 -29.35
N THR A 193 -0.73 12.95 -30.45
CA THR A 193 -1.04 14.00 -31.45
C THR A 193 -1.85 13.50 -32.63
N LEU A 194 -2.30 12.24 -32.64
CA LEU A 194 -3.05 11.65 -33.74
C LEU A 194 -4.45 12.27 -33.84
N GLY A 195 -4.66 13.10 -34.84
CA GLY A 195 -5.97 13.68 -35.16
C GLY A 195 -6.95 12.64 -35.68
N LEU A 196 -8.27 12.86 -35.48
CA LEU A 196 -9.33 11.94 -35.89
C LEU A 196 -9.32 11.65 -37.42
N ASP A 197 -9.05 12.65 -38.27
CA ASP A 197 -9.04 12.45 -39.73
C ASP A 197 -7.89 11.55 -40.18
N ARG A 198 -6.70 11.75 -39.59
CA ARG A 198 -5.56 10.84 -39.83
C ARG A 198 -5.83 9.44 -39.29
N ALA A 199 -6.48 9.33 -38.16
CA ALA A 199 -6.88 8.05 -37.58
C ALA A 199 -7.85 7.31 -38.54
N ARG A 200 -8.84 8.00 -39.09
CA ARG A 200 -9.78 7.44 -40.11
C ARG A 200 -9.04 6.94 -41.36
N VAL A 201 -8.04 7.69 -41.82
CA VAL A 201 -7.21 7.29 -42.99
C VAL A 201 -6.43 6.02 -42.68
N ILE A 202 -5.83 5.90 -41.51
CA ILE A 202 -5.12 4.69 -41.08
C ILE A 202 -6.08 3.50 -40.96
N ALA A 203 -7.24 3.70 -40.33
CA ALA A 203 -8.26 2.66 -40.23
C ALA A 203 -8.74 2.17 -41.58
N ALA A 204 -8.98 3.09 -42.54
CA ALA A 204 -9.36 2.76 -43.91
C ALA A 204 -8.26 1.99 -44.65
N SER A 205 -7.01 2.38 -44.47
CA SER A 205 -5.86 1.68 -45.09
C SER A 205 -5.75 0.24 -44.57
N ILE A 206 -5.86 0.02 -43.26
CA ILE A 206 -5.85 -1.33 -42.67
C ILE A 206 -7.02 -2.16 -43.19
N ARG A 207 -8.22 -1.61 -43.20
CA ARG A 207 -9.43 -2.29 -43.71
C ARG A 207 -9.29 -2.69 -45.15
N SER A 208 -8.85 -1.75 -46.00
CA SER A 208 -8.63 -2.01 -47.42
C SER A 208 -7.62 -3.13 -47.66
N ARG A 209 -6.55 -3.16 -46.87
CA ARG A 209 -5.54 -4.22 -46.97
C ARG A 209 -6.11 -5.60 -46.60
N LEU A 210 -6.88 -5.69 -45.54
CA LEU A 210 -7.56 -6.93 -45.11
C LEU A 210 -8.54 -7.43 -46.18
N THR A 211 -9.38 -6.55 -46.69
CA THR A 211 -10.40 -6.92 -47.72
C THR A 211 -9.78 -7.31 -49.05
N ALA A 212 -8.57 -6.89 -49.37
CA ALA A 212 -7.84 -7.27 -50.57
C ALA A 212 -7.14 -8.64 -50.47
N MET A 213 -7.12 -9.28 -49.28
CA MET A 213 -6.46 -10.58 -49.09
C MET A 213 -7.23 -11.72 -49.73
N PRO A 214 -6.56 -12.77 -50.29
CA PRO A 214 -7.24 -13.95 -50.82
C PRO A 214 -8.10 -14.70 -49.80
N ALA A 215 -7.81 -14.55 -48.52
CA ALA A 215 -8.56 -15.14 -47.42
C ALA A 215 -9.78 -14.31 -46.97
N ALA A 216 -10.00 -13.11 -47.52
CA ALA A 216 -11.04 -12.17 -47.12
C ALA A 216 -12.48 -12.73 -47.21
N ALA A 217 -12.73 -13.69 -48.09
CA ALA A 217 -14.03 -14.36 -48.22
C ALA A 217 -14.39 -15.26 -47.01
N ARG A 218 -13.46 -15.47 -46.07
CA ARG A 218 -13.63 -16.37 -44.91
C ARG A 218 -13.69 -15.62 -43.56
N PHE A 219 -13.66 -14.30 -43.59
CA PHE A 219 -13.78 -13.48 -42.39
C PHE A 219 -14.42 -12.11 -42.67
N ASP A 220 -14.99 -11.52 -41.63
CA ASP A 220 -15.44 -10.13 -41.63
C ASP A 220 -14.50 -9.25 -40.83
N VAL A 221 -14.27 -8.01 -41.26
CA VAL A 221 -13.51 -7.00 -40.47
C VAL A 221 -14.46 -6.29 -39.55
N MET A 222 -14.41 -6.65 -38.25
CA MET A 222 -15.30 -6.14 -37.23
C MET A 222 -14.93 -4.71 -36.82
N ALA A 223 -13.70 -4.48 -36.45
CA ALA A 223 -13.21 -3.20 -35.96
C ALA A 223 -11.75 -2.97 -36.35
N VAL A 224 -11.33 -1.71 -36.39
CA VAL A 224 -9.94 -1.32 -36.62
C VAL A 224 -9.56 -0.24 -35.62
N SER A 225 -8.54 -0.49 -34.83
CA SER A 225 -7.92 0.45 -33.90
C SER A 225 -6.75 1.17 -34.59
N PRO A 226 -6.93 2.44 -34.99
CA PRO A 226 -5.88 3.16 -35.74
C PRO A 226 -4.68 3.56 -34.89
N ALA A 227 -4.89 3.81 -33.63
CA ALA A 227 -3.85 4.27 -32.70
C ALA A 227 -2.78 3.19 -32.45
N ILE A 228 -3.20 1.95 -32.35
CA ILE A 228 -2.29 0.81 -32.06
C ILE A 228 -2.07 -0.09 -33.29
N ALA A 229 -2.68 0.27 -34.44
CA ALA A 229 -2.59 -0.49 -35.70
C ALA A 229 -3.04 -1.95 -35.56
N VAL A 230 -4.15 -2.21 -34.88
CA VAL A 230 -4.75 -3.53 -34.66
C VAL A 230 -6.12 -3.56 -35.32
N ALA A 231 -6.45 -4.65 -36.01
CA ALA A 231 -7.78 -4.94 -36.49
C ALA A 231 -8.33 -6.20 -35.87
N ARG A 232 -9.60 -6.19 -35.48
CA ARG A 232 -10.36 -7.38 -35.10
C ARG A 232 -11.10 -7.91 -36.32
N ILE A 233 -10.96 -9.18 -36.59
CA ILE A 233 -11.73 -9.91 -37.59
C ILE A 233 -12.53 -11.04 -36.93
N ARG A 234 -13.66 -11.40 -37.57
CA ARG A 234 -14.43 -12.60 -37.21
C ARG A 234 -14.31 -13.61 -38.33
N VAL A 235 -13.76 -14.77 -38.04
CA VAL A 235 -13.69 -15.91 -38.96
C VAL A 235 -15.07 -16.58 -39.04
N HIS A 236 -15.54 -16.91 -40.22
CA HIS A 236 -16.91 -17.44 -40.42
C HIS A 236 -17.09 -18.85 -39.83
N ALA A 237 -16.04 -19.66 -39.85
CA ALA A 237 -16.09 -21.01 -39.30
C ALA A 237 -14.80 -21.35 -38.54
N ALA A 238 -14.93 -22.09 -37.45
CA ALA A 238 -13.76 -22.50 -36.64
C ALA A 238 -12.75 -23.34 -37.46
N SER A 239 -13.23 -24.12 -38.44
CA SER A 239 -12.38 -24.90 -39.38
C SER A 239 -11.51 -24.04 -40.26
N ASP A 240 -11.87 -22.77 -40.49
CA ASP A 240 -11.13 -21.83 -41.35
C ASP A 240 -10.07 -21.08 -40.57
N ARG A 241 -10.18 -21.01 -39.25
CA ARG A 241 -9.39 -20.15 -38.37
C ARG A 241 -7.90 -20.28 -38.62
N ASP A 242 -7.37 -21.47 -38.53
CA ASP A 242 -5.92 -21.69 -38.62
C ASP A 242 -5.38 -21.40 -40.03
N SER A 243 -6.20 -21.60 -41.06
CA SER A 243 -5.85 -21.27 -42.46
C SER A 243 -5.87 -19.75 -42.69
N VAL A 244 -6.85 -19.03 -42.12
CA VAL A 244 -6.94 -17.57 -42.15
C VAL A 244 -5.77 -16.97 -41.38
N MET A 245 -5.46 -17.45 -40.16
CA MET A 245 -4.33 -16.96 -39.35
C MET A 245 -2.99 -17.16 -40.09
N ARG A 246 -2.79 -18.30 -40.75
CA ARG A 246 -1.57 -18.53 -41.56
C ARG A 246 -1.49 -17.56 -42.72
N ALA A 247 -2.57 -17.31 -43.43
CA ALA A 247 -2.62 -16.35 -44.57
C ALA A 247 -2.29 -14.93 -44.09
N LEU A 248 -2.82 -14.52 -42.93
CA LEU A 248 -2.55 -13.20 -42.35
C LEU A 248 -1.09 -13.06 -41.91
N ARG A 249 -0.51 -14.10 -41.31
CA ARG A 249 0.91 -14.11 -40.86
C ARG A 249 1.88 -14.07 -42.03
N ALA A 250 1.44 -14.48 -43.24
CA ALA A 250 2.24 -14.40 -44.47
C ALA A 250 2.37 -12.98 -45.04
N ASP A 251 1.50 -12.02 -44.61
CA ASP A 251 1.64 -10.61 -45.02
C ASP A 251 2.81 -9.97 -44.25
N PRO A 252 3.84 -9.47 -44.97
CA PRO A 252 5.00 -8.85 -44.33
C PRO A 252 4.66 -7.58 -43.53
N ALA A 253 3.49 -6.96 -43.75
CA ALA A 253 3.03 -5.83 -42.99
C ALA A 253 2.46 -6.22 -41.60
N VAL A 254 2.07 -7.47 -41.44
CA VAL A 254 1.52 -7.99 -40.21
C VAL A 254 2.66 -8.26 -39.22
N ALA A 255 2.48 -7.79 -37.98
CA ALA A 255 3.40 -7.98 -36.87
C ALA A 255 3.03 -9.22 -36.04
N SER A 256 1.75 -9.41 -35.72
CA SER A 256 1.23 -10.58 -35.00
C SER A 256 -0.22 -10.86 -35.36
N VAL A 257 -0.62 -12.12 -35.16
CA VAL A 257 -2.01 -12.59 -35.32
C VAL A 257 -2.31 -13.52 -34.17
N ASN A 258 -3.26 -13.12 -33.33
CA ASN A 258 -3.64 -13.82 -32.10
C ASN A 258 -5.15 -14.07 -32.09
N ILE A 259 -5.58 -15.13 -31.39
CA ILE A 259 -7.00 -15.26 -31.03
C ILE A 259 -7.25 -14.19 -29.96
N ASP A 260 -8.35 -13.47 -30.11
CA ASP A 260 -8.76 -12.46 -29.13
C ASP A 260 -9.23 -13.15 -27.86
N GLY A 261 -8.42 -13.04 -26.81
CA GLY A 261 -8.65 -13.67 -25.51
C GLY A 261 -9.49 -12.79 -24.59
N LEU A 262 -9.75 -13.29 -23.40
CA LEU A 262 -10.55 -12.63 -22.38
C LEU A 262 -9.72 -12.28 -21.17
N LEU A 263 -10.01 -11.11 -20.58
CA LEU A 263 -9.69 -10.74 -19.20
C LEU A 263 -10.97 -10.69 -18.37
N SER A 264 -10.86 -10.79 -17.05
CA SER A 264 -12.01 -10.68 -16.17
C SER A 264 -11.69 -9.87 -14.90
N ARG A 265 -12.76 -9.38 -14.25
CA ARG A 265 -12.68 -8.80 -12.90
C ARG A 265 -12.39 -9.86 -11.83
N GLY A 266 -12.45 -11.12 -12.18
CA GLY A 266 -12.39 -12.23 -11.23
C GLY A 266 -13.71 -12.45 -10.49
N PRO A 267 -13.78 -13.49 -9.65
CA PRO A 267 -14.94 -13.73 -8.82
C PRO A 267 -15.09 -12.65 -7.74
N ILE A 268 -16.32 -12.23 -7.47
CA ILE A 268 -16.66 -11.30 -6.40
C ILE A 268 -16.99 -12.10 -5.14
N VAL A 269 -16.19 -11.90 -4.08
CA VAL A 269 -16.59 -12.29 -2.73
C VAL A 269 -17.27 -11.10 -2.10
N LYS A 270 -18.54 -11.24 -1.75
CA LYS A 270 -19.39 -10.16 -1.27
C LYS A 270 -20.20 -10.56 -0.05
N ALA A 271 -20.47 -9.56 0.81
CA ALA A 271 -21.49 -9.62 1.84
C ALA A 271 -22.38 -8.38 1.74
N ALA A 272 -23.69 -8.57 1.80
CA ALA A 272 -24.63 -7.47 1.72
C ALA A 272 -24.54 -6.58 2.96
N PHE A 273 -24.65 -5.28 2.77
CA PHE A 273 -24.75 -4.30 3.84
C PHE A 273 -26.11 -3.61 3.80
N THR A 274 -26.83 -3.66 4.92
CA THR A 274 -28.10 -2.96 5.05
C THR A 274 -27.88 -1.72 5.91
N PRO A 275 -28.03 -0.50 5.36
CA PRO A 275 -27.91 0.70 6.16
C PRO A 275 -28.92 0.73 7.31
N PRO A 276 -28.56 1.29 8.46
CA PRO A 276 -29.49 1.45 9.59
C PRO A 276 -30.72 2.24 9.18
N ARG A 277 -31.91 1.78 9.55
CA ARG A 277 -33.16 2.53 9.34
C ARG A 277 -33.30 3.60 10.41
N GLY A 278 -33.06 4.85 10.08
CA GLY A 278 -33.30 5.97 10.97
C GLY A 278 -32.71 7.28 10.43
N HIS A 279 -33.56 8.28 10.24
CA HIS A 279 -33.13 9.64 9.85
C HIS A 279 -32.57 10.40 11.05
N GLY A 280 -31.52 9.89 11.68
CA GLY A 280 -30.71 10.68 12.59
C GLY A 280 -30.02 11.78 11.79
N ARG A 281 -30.25 13.05 12.13
CA ARG A 281 -29.47 14.16 11.59
C ARG A 281 -27.99 13.82 11.81
N ALA A 282 -27.24 13.67 10.72
CA ALA A 282 -25.80 13.63 10.80
C ALA A 282 -25.34 14.86 11.58
N ARG A 283 -24.88 14.64 12.80
CA ARG A 283 -24.31 15.70 13.63
C ARG A 283 -22.93 15.93 13.04
N ALA A 284 -22.69 17.10 12.50
CA ALA A 284 -21.35 17.51 12.16
C ALA A 284 -20.46 17.25 13.36
N LEU A 285 -19.56 16.30 13.24
CA LEU A 285 -18.62 15.88 14.29
C LEU A 285 -17.53 16.96 14.42
N GLN A 286 -17.91 18.13 14.98
CA GLN A 286 -16.96 19.06 15.57
C GLN A 286 -16.86 18.73 17.04
N ALA A 287 -15.88 17.90 17.40
CA ALA A 287 -15.47 17.77 18.78
C ALA A 287 -14.81 19.09 19.22
N PRO A 288 -15.22 19.71 20.33
CA PRO A 288 -14.49 20.86 20.88
C PRO A 288 -13.11 20.35 21.31
N GLY A 289 -12.05 20.82 20.67
CA GLY A 289 -10.67 20.51 21.05
C GLY A 289 -10.09 19.19 20.50
N ALA A 290 -10.80 18.49 19.59
CA ALA A 290 -10.20 17.35 18.93
C ALA A 290 -9.29 17.84 17.80
N SER A 291 -8.00 17.62 18.00
CA SER A 291 -7.03 17.61 16.94
C SER A 291 -7.59 16.84 15.74
N SER A 292 -7.82 17.45 14.65
CA SER A 292 -6.95 17.12 13.59
C SER A 292 -7.39 16.05 12.58
N LEU A 293 -8.38 15.16 12.72
CA LEU A 293 -8.79 14.22 11.68
C LEU A 293 -10.10 14.67 11.01
N ALA A 294 -10.15 14.79 9.69
CA ALA A 294 -11.37 15.00 8.92
C ALA A 294 -11.98 13.64 8.57
N PHE A 295 -13.24 13.46 8.94
CA PHE A 295 -14.00 12.28 8.55
C PHE A 295 -15.28 12.72 7.82
N PRO A 296 -15.66 12.05 6.74
CA PRO A 296 -16.97 12.23 6.14
C PRO A 296 -18.05 11.76 7.11
N ALA A 297 -19.15 12.47 7.19
CA ALA A 297 -20.26 12.14 8.09
C ALA A 297 -21.23 11.16 7.45
N THR A 298 -20.74 10.08 6.84
CA THR A 298 -21.56 9.05 6.18
C THR A 298 -22.00 7.98 7.18
N GLN A 299 -23.13 7.31 6.91
CA GLN A 299 -23.71 6.31 7.81
C GLN A 299 -22.88 5.01 7.92
N GLY A 300 -22.09 4.70 6.89
CA GLY A 300 -21.22 3.49 6.85
C GLY A 300 -19.77 3.76 7.25
N MET A 301 -19.45 4.94 7.79
CA MET A 301 -18.07 5.33 8.07
C MET A 301 -17.36 4.36 9.00
N ASP A 302 -18.03 3.88 10.05
CA ASP A 302 -17.43 2.96 11.01
C ASP A 302 -16.92 1.68 10.32
N ALA A 303 -17.66 1.18 9.33
CA ALA A 303 -17.26 0.02 8.55
C ALA A 303 -16.13 0.31 7.55
N GLN A 304 -15.90 1.58 7.23
CA GLN A 304 -14.84 2.04 6.31
C GLN A 304 -13.59 2.56 7.04
N LEU A 305 -13.63 2.69 8.37
CA LEU A 305 -12.51 3.28 9.14
C LEU A 305 -11.21 2.48 8.98
N TRP A 306 -11.30 1.15 8.96
CA TRP A 306 -10.11 0.33 8.88
C TRP A 306 -9.29 0.59 7.61
N ASN A 307 -9.95 0.66 6.44
CA ASN A 307 -9.26 0.85 5.17
C ASN A 307 -8.75 2.29 5.01
N TYR A 308 -9.48 3.30 5.51
CA TYR A 308 -9.04 4.69 5.43
C TYR A 308 -7.93 5.03 6.43
N ASN A 309 -8.00 4.50 7.66
CA ASN A 309 -6.92 4.67 8.62
C ASN A 309 -5.63 3.99 8.15
N LEU A 310 -5.75 2.84 7.47
CA LEU A 310 -4.60 2.10 6.98
C LEU A 310 -3.76 2.91 5.96
N ILE A 311 -4.42 3.72 5.13
CA ILE A 311 -3.79 4.58 4.13
C ILE A 311 -3.62 6.04 4.58
N ASP A 312 -3.83 6.36 5.85
CA ASP A 312 -3.77 7.73 6.43
C ASP A 312 -4.65 8.76 5.69
N ALA A 313 -5.80 8.30 5.15
CA ALA A 313 -6.75 9.16 4.44
C ALA A 313 -7.37 10.25 5.33
N PRO A 314 -7.71 10.01 6.62
CA PRO A 314 -8.30 11.05 7.47
C PRO A 314 -7.39 12.27 7.68
N ARG A 315 -6.08 12.12 7.59
CA ARG A 315 -5.16 13.26 7.62
C ARG A 315 -5.05 13.92 6.25
N ALA A 316 -5.03 13.13 5.17
CA ALA A 316 -5.03 13.68 3.82
C ALA A 316 -6.25 14.56 3.55
N TRP A 317 -7.42 14.18 4.07
CA TRP A 317 -8.68 14.93 3.88
C TRP A 317 -8.73 16.30 4.52
N ARG A 318 -7.77 16.64 5.40
CA ARG A 318 -7.63 18.00 5.93
C ARG A 318 -6.93 18.91 4.94
N GLU A 319 -6.05 18.32 4.18
CA GLU A 319 -5.26 19.03 3.17
C GLU A 319 -6.06 19.13 1.87
N GLU A 320 -6.70 18.02 1.46
CA GLU A 320 -7.40 17.91 0.18
C GLU A 320 -8.47 16.80 0.21
N THR A 321 -9.68 17.10 -0.26
CA THR A 321 -10.78 16.13 -0.39
C THR A 321 -11.11 15.78 -1.83
N GLY A 322 -10.37 16.34 -2.78
CA GLY A 322 -10.53 16.15 -4.21
C GLY A 322 -11.09 17.36 -4.94
N GLN A 323 -11.04 17.31 -6.26
CA GLN A 323 -11.58 18.35 -7.15
C GLN A 323 -12.25 17.72 -8.36
N SER A 324 -13.42 18.22 -8.75
CA SER A 324 -14.18 17.74 -9.93
C SER A 324 -13.45 17.93 -11.26
N SER A 325 -12.38 18.73 -11.31
CA SER A 325 -11.53 18.88 -12.49
C SER A 325 -10.61 17.66 -12.71
N VAL A 326 -10.41 16.80 -11.71
CA VAL A 326 -9.65 15.55 -11.80
C VAL A 326 -10.55 14.44 -12.29
N VAL A 327 -10.20 13.84 -13.43
CA VAL A 327 -10.96 12.74 -14.06
C VAL A 327 -10.27 11.41 -13.76
N VAL A 328 -11.02 10.47 -13.22
CA VAL A 328 -10.63 9.06 -13.09
C VAL A 328 -11.51 8.22 -14.02
N ALA A 329 -10.93 7.60 -15.03
CA ALA A 329 -11.64 6.63 -15.85
C ALA A 329 -11.63 5.27 -15.15
N VAL A 330 -12.82 4.67 -14.99
CA VAL A 330 -12.99 3.32 -14.44
C VAL A 330 -13.33 2.39 -15.60
N ILE A 331 -12.37 1.56 -16.00
CA ILE A 331 -12.55 0.54 -17.05
C ILE A 331 -12.96 -0.76 -16.34
N ASP A 332 -14.25 -1.10 -16.48
CA ASP A 332 -14.88 -2.20 -15.74
C ASP A 332 -16.16 -2.71 -16.45
N ASP A 333 -17.08 -3.32 -15.68
CA ASP A 333 -18.35 -3.87 -16.16
C ASP A 333 -19.50 -2.84 -16.31
N GLY A 334 -19.20 -1.55 -16.13
CA GLY A 334 -20.17 -0.45 -16.21
C GLY A 334 -20.56 0.08 -14.82
N ILE A 335 -21.25 1.24 -14.81
CA ILE A 335 -21.61 1.95 -13.59
C ILE A 335 -23.07 2.40 -13.65
N ASN A 336 -23.89 1.94 -12.70
CA ASN A 336 -25.26 2.41 -12.53
C ASN A 336 -25.29 3.69 -11.68
N GLN A 337 -26.32 4.54 -11.92
CA GLN A 337 -26.46 5.79 -11.18
C GLN A 337 -26.82 5.50 -9.70
N HIS A 338 -25.90 5.79 -8.81
CA HIS A 338 -26.07 5.59 -7.38
C HIS A 338 -26.02 6.93 -6.64
N PRO A 339 -26.90 7.20 -5.65
CA PRO A 339 -26.98 8.50 -4.96
C PRO A 339 -25.64 8.97 -4.37
N ASP A 340 -24.84 8.07 -3.79
CA ASP A 340 -23.60 8.44 -3.11
C ASP A 340 -22.47 8.85 -4.07
N ILE A 341 -22.57 8.53 -5.37
CA ILE A 341 -21.59 8.92 -6.38
C ILE A 341 -22.15 9.81 -7.49
N ALA A 342 -23.47 10.05 -7.50
CA ALA A 342 -24.14 10.72 -8.62
C ALA A 342 -23.55 12.10 -8.95
N ALA A 343 -23.13 12.86 -7.95
CA ALA A 343 -22.50 14.17 -8.15
C ALA A 343 -21.13 14.12 -8.82
N ASN A 344 -20.49 12.96 -8.80
CA ASN A 344 -19.14 12.73 -9.32
C ASN A 344 -19.12 11.93 -10.65
N LEU A 345 -20.29 11.46 -11.13
CA LEU A 345 -20.37 10.65 -12.35
C LEU A 345 -20.42 11.50 -13.62
N ASP A 346 -19.51 11.23 -14.56
CA ASP A 346 -19.51 11.77 -15.94
C ASP A 346 -20.08 10.70 -16.90
N MET A 347 -21.38 10.43 -16.81
CA MET A 347 -22.05 9.49 -17.73
C MET A 347 -21.99 9.95 -19.17
N ALA A 348 -22.05 11.26 -19.42
CA ALA A 348 -21.99 11.81 -20.78
C ALA A 348 -20.62 11.65 -21.46
N GLY A 349 -19.55 11.57 -20.67
CA GLY A 349 -18.19 11.26 -21.14
C GLY A 349 -17.87 9.77 -21.10
N GLY A 350 -18.80 8.94 -20.62
CA GLY A 350 -18.70 7.50 -20.60
C GLY A 350 -18.81 6.87 -21.98
N TYR A 351 -18.43 5.60 -22.10
CA TYR A 351 -18.57 4.83 -23.34
C TYR A 351 -18.53 3.33 -23.06
N ASP A 352 -19.36 2.58 -23.79
CA ASP A 352 -19.33 1.12 -23.81
C ASP A 352 -18.54 0.58 -25.01
N PHE A 353 -17.59 -0.31 -24.75
CA PHE A 353 -16.79 -0.99 -25.78
C PHE A 353 -17.12 -2.48 -25.90
N VAL A 354 -18.04 -2.99 -25.12
CA VAL A 354 -18.42 -4.42 -25.18
C VAL A 354 -19.10 -4.71 -26.51
N GLN A 355 -18.59 -5.72 -27.21
CA GLN A 355 -19.12 -6.13 -28.51
C GLN A 355 -20.24 -7.16 -28.31
N ASN A 356 -21.28 -7.08 -29.14
CA ASN A 356 -22.22 -8.18 -29.29
C ASN A 356 -21.50 -9.46 -29.70
N ASP A 357 -21.43 -10.43 -28.83
CA ASP A 357 -20.67 -11.66 -29.02
C ASP A 357 -21.52 -12.92 -29.26
N SER A 358 -22.82 -12.75 -29.47
CA SER A 358 -23.78 -13.86 -29.67
C SER A 358 -23.34 -14.86 -30.74
N ALA A 359 -22.72 -14.39 -31.82
CA ALA A 359 -22.19 -15.26 -32.86
C ALA A 359 -20.95 -16.07 -32.45
N ASN A 360 -20.19 -15.56 -31.48
CA ASN A 360 -18.95 -16.18 -30.99
C ASN A 360 -19.21 -17.13 -29.78
N VAL A 361 -20.22 -16.83 -28.96
CA VAL A 361 -20.53 -17.58 -27.76
C VAL A 361 -21.51 -18.72 -28.02
N GLY A 362 -22.63 -18.47 -28.65
CA GLY A 362 -23.75 -19.40 -28.81
C GLY A 362 -24.61 -19.51 -27.54
N PRO A 363 -25.74 -20.25 -27.61
CA PRO A 363 -26.69 -20.36 -26.54
C PRO A 363 -26.10 -21.00 -25.26
N GLN A 364 -26.32 -20.36 -24.13
CA GLN A 364 -25.94 -20.83 -22.80
C GLN A 364 -27.18 -21.02 -21.92
N PRO A 365 -27.28 -22.04 -21.05
CA PRO A 365 -28.48 -22.25 -20.24
C PRO A 365 -28.57 -21.23 -19.08
N LEU A 366 -29.75 -20.68 -18.86
CA LEU A 366 -30.09 -19.93 -17.65
C LEU A 366 -30.69 -20.85 -16.57
N CYS A 367 -30.29 -20.68 -15.31
CA CYS A 367 -30.80 -21.52 -14.19
C CYS A 367 -32.30 -21.35 -13.96
N GLY A 368 -32.91 -20.27 -14.40
CA GLY A 368 -34.35 -20.03 -14.39
C GLY A 368 -35.10 -20.58 -15.59
N GLY A 369 -34.40 -21.26 -16.52
CA GLY A 369 -34.95 -21.73 -17.81
C GLY A 369 -34.69 -20.75 -18.94
N GLY A 370 -34.65 -21.26 -20.18
CA GLY A 370 -34.27 -20.50 -21.36
C GLY A 370 -32.77 -20.50 -21.66
N THR A 371 -32.35 -19.68 -22.61
CA THR A 371 -30.96 -19.57 -23.04
C THR A 371 -30.54 -18.12 -23.12
N PHE A 372 -29.27 -17.89 -22.97
CA PHE A 372 -28.60 -16.61 -22.99
C PHE A 372 -27.37 -16.76 -23.91
N SER A 373 -27.14 -15.82 -24.81
CA SER A 373 -26.07 -15.96 -25.81
C SER A 373 -25.28 -14.69 -26.08
N ASN A 374 -25.72 -13.56 -25.52
CA ASN A 374 -25.03 -12.29 -25.65
C ASN A 374 -24.60 -11.80 -24.27
N PHE A 375 -23.30 -11.64 -24.07
CA PHE A 375 -22.75 -11.12 -22.80
C PHE A 375 -22.62 -9.59 -22.78
N ASP A 376 -22.96 -8.90 -23.86
CA ASP A 376 -23.19 -7.47 -23.85
C ASP A 376 -24.50 -7.12 -23.12
N ASP A 377 -25.61 -7.67 -23.56
CA ASP A 377 -26.96 -7.70 -22.97
C ASP A 377 -27.53 -6.33 -22.55
N ASP A 378 -27.09 -5.22 -23.20
CA ASP A 378 -27.65 -3.90 -22.96
C ASP A 378 -28.78 -3.51 -23.95
N GLY A 379 -29.13 -4.45 -24.85
CA GLY A 379 -30.22 -4.34 -25.77
C GLY A 379 -29.86 -3.69 -27.11
N ASP A 380 -28.63 -3.26 -27.30
CA ASP A 380 -28.10 -2.74 -28.54
C ASP A 380 -27.23 -3.76 -29.29
N ARG A 381 -26.43 -3.33 -30.26
CA ARG A 381 -25.63 -4.20 -31.12
C ARG A 381 -24.11 -4.06 -30.95
N GLY A 382 -23.66 -3.47 -29.86
CA GLY A 382 -22.24 -3.29 -29.60
C GLY A 382 -21.88 -1.90 -29.10
N PRO A 383 -20.64 -1.43 -29.29
CA PRO A 383 -20.13 -0.23 -28.62
C PRO A 383 -20.99 1.01 -28.83
N ASP A 384 -21.29 1.73 -27.74
CA ASP A 384 -22.11 2.94 -27.76
C ASP A 384 -21.76 3.92 -26.60
N PRO A 385 -22.44 5.08 -26.47
CA PRO A 385 -22.19 6.03 -25.38
C PRO A 385 -22.80 5.65 -24.02
N ASP A 386 -23.50 4.52 -23.88
CA ASP A 386 -24.08 4.09 -22.60
C ASP A 386 -23.15 3.11 -21.87
N ALA A 387 -22.45 3.58 -20.86
CA ALA A 387 -21.56 2.76 -20.03
C ALA A 387 -22.26 2.20 -18.77
N THR A 388 -23.59 2.09 -18.77
CA THR A 388 -24.36 1.51 -17.69
C THR A 388 -24.25 -0.03 -17.72
N MET A 389 -24.18 -0.66 -16.56
CA MET A 389 -24.25 -2.12 -16.46
C MET A 389 -25.72 -2.56 -16.48
N PRO A 390 -26.17 -3.31 -17.51
CA PRO A 390 -27.58 -3.70 -17.63
C PRO A 390 -27.95 -4.83 -16.68
N LEU A 391 -27.03 -5.76 -16.43
CA LEU A 391 -27.26 -6.99 -15.68
C LEU A 391 -25.93 -7.55 -15.18
N SER A 392 -25.95 -8.41 -14.16
CA SER A 392 -24.82 -9.24 -13.77
C SER A 392 -25.22 -10.70 -13.76
N VAL A 393 -24.37 -11.56 -14.32
CA VAL A 393 -24.56 -13.02 -14.27
C VAL A 393 -23.31 -13.73 -13.76
N SER A 394 -23.52 -14.85 -13.07
CA SER A 394 -22.46 -15.75 -12.63
C SER A 394 -22.78 -17.19 -13.01
N PHE A 395 -21.73 -17.97 -13.32
CA PHE A 395 -21.90 -19.38 -13.64
C PHE A 395 -22.01 -20.21 -12.37
N ASP A 396 -23.01 -21.09 -12.32
CA ASP A 396 -23.19 -22.04 -11.22
C ASP A 396 -22.67 -23.43 -11.66
N ASP A 397 -21.46 -23.76 -11.20
CA ASP A 397 -20.81 -25.04 -11.50
C ASP A 397 -21.60 -26.25 -11.03
N GLY A 398 -22.40 -26.10 -9.94
CA GLY A 398 -23.20 -27.18 -9.38
C GLY A 398 -24.38 -27.55 -10.28
N SER A 399 -24.97 -26.60 -10.98
CA SER A 399 -26.11 -26.79 -11.88
C SER A 399 -25.76 -26.64 -13.37
N GLY A 400 -24.57 -26.17 -13.70
CA GLY A 400 -24.10 -25.98 -15.06
C GLY A 400 -24.87 -24.92 -15.85
N CYS A 401 -25.37 -23.90 -15.19
CA CYS A 401 -26.18 -22.83 -15.78
C CYS A 401 -25.77 -21.45 -15.26
N TRP A 402 -26.18 -20.38 -15.94
CA TRP A 402 -25.93 -19.00 -15.53
C TRP A 402 -27.03 -18.46 -14.65
N ARG A 403 -26.68 -17.81 -13.54
CA ARG A 403 -27.61 -17.12 -12.61
C ARG A 403 -27.47 -15.62 -12.72
N VAL A 404 -28.59 -14.92 -12.61
CA VAL A 404 -28.58 -13.48 -12.36
C VAL A 404 -28.00 -13.23 -10.97
N ASP A 405 -26.96 -12.43 -10.91
CA ASP A 405 -26.19 -12.13 -9.70
C ASP A 405 -26.56 -10.75 -9.13
N ASN A 406 -27.55 -10.71 -8.26
CA ASN A 406 -28.03 -9.48 -7.64
C ASN A 406 -26.96 -8.89 -6.70
N GLY A 407 -26.80 -7.56 -6.74
CA GLY A 407 -25.83 -6.85 -5.94
C GLY A 407 -24.38 -7.06 -6.36
N ALA A 408 -24.12 -7.33 -7.65
CA ALA A 408 -22.80 -7.60 -8.19
C ALA A 408 -22.42 -6.60 -9.30
N ASN A 409 -22.58 -5.31 -9.08
CA ASN A 409 -22.01 -4.27 -9.95
C ASN A 409 -20.60 -3.93 -9.46
N HIS A 410 -19.60 -4.54 -10.08
CA HIS A 410 -18.22 -4.39 -9.66
C HIS A 410 -17.65 -3.00 -9.99
N GLY A 411 -17.90 -2.49 -11.20
CA GLY A 411 -17.45 -1.16 -11.60
C GLY A 411 -18.04 -0.05 -10.73
N LEU A 412 -19.30 -0.20 -10.28
CA LEU A 412 -19.91 0.74 -9.35
C LEU A 412 -19.27 0.68 -7.96
N HIS A 413 -18.89 -0.51 -7.49
CA HIS A 413 -18.19 -0.67 -6.22
C HIS A 413 -16.79 -0.05 -6.26
N VAL A 414 -16.04 -0.27 -7.32
CA VAL A 414 -14.74 0.35 -7.59
C VAL A 414 -14.88 1.88 -7.66
N ALA A 415 -15.86 2.39 -8.40
CA ALA A 415 -16.12 3.83 -8.52
C ALA A 415 -16.49 4.48 -7.17
N GLY A 416 -17.30 3.80 -6.36
CA GLY A 416 -17.65 4.28 -5.02
C GLY A 416 -16.44 4.32 -4.08
N THR A 417 -15.55 3.33 -4.14
CA THR A 417 -14.30 3.31 -3.38
C THR A 417 -13.37 4.46 -3.79
N ILE A 418 -13.29 4.78 -5.08
CA ILE A 418 -12.51 5.93 -5.58
C ILE A 418 -13.15 7.24 -5.14
N GLY A 419 -14.48 7.42 -5.35
CA GLY A 419 -15.06 8.75 -5.35
C GLY A 419 -16.53 8.84 -4.96
N ALA A 420 -17.03 8.05 -3.99
CA ALA A 420 -18.30 8.39 -3.36
C ALA A 420 -18.15 9.70 -2.60
N GLY A 421 -19.13 10.61 -2.76
CA GLY A 421 -19.08 11.93 -2.13
C GLY A 421 -19.22 11.82 -0.62
N GLY A 422 -18.38 12.54 0.14
CA GLY A 422 -18.44 12.60 1.60
C GLY A 422 -19.71 13.27 2.16
N ASN A 423 -20.86 12.99 1.56
CA ASN A 423 -22.13 13.63 1.88
C ASN A 423 -22.69 13.08 3.20
N PRO A 424 -23.10 13.93 4.17
CA PRO A 424 -23.67 13.49 5.44
C PRO A 424 -25.00 12.73 5.31
N PHE A 425 -25.62 12.73 4.13
CA PHE A 425 -26.82 11.94 3.83
C PHE A 425 -26.51 10.65 3.07
N GLY A 426 -25.23 10.42 2.67
CA GLY A 426 -24.80 9.20 2.04
C GLY A 426 -24.51 8.08 3.05
N VAL A 427 -24.39 6.86 2.55
CA VAL A 427 -24.01 5.70 3.36
C VAL A 427 -22.51 5.50 3.35
N VAL A 428 -21.87 5.66 2.19
CA VAL A 428 -20.43 5.46 2.02
C VAL A 428 -19.72 6.71 1.51
N SER A 429 -18.43 6.76 1.75
CA SER A 429 -17.51 7.76 1.21
C SER A 429 -16.45 7.07 0.38
N GLY A 430 -15.94 7.73 -0.64
CA GLY A 430 -14.74 7.33 -1.37
C GLY A 430 -13.49 7.97 -0.79
N VAL A 431 -12.33 7.62 -1.35
CA VAL A 431 -11.06 8.25 -0.99
C VAL A 431 -11.04 9.72 -1.43
N ALA A 432 -11.55 10.05 -2.62
CA ALA A 432 -11.66 11.42 -3.15
C ALA A 432 -13.14 11.84 -3.21
N TRP A 433 -13.57 12.74 -2.32
CA TRP A 433 -14.98 13.11 -2.19
C TRP A 433 -15.50 13.97 -3.34
N GLN A 434 -14.60 14.67 -4.00
CA GLN A 434 -14.87 15.49 -5.17
C GLN A 434 -13.91 15.04 -6.28
N VAL A 435 -14.46 14.39 -7.30
CA VAL A 435 -13.70 13.85 -8.43
C VAL A 435 -14.67 13.63 -9.58
N THR A 436 -14.22 13.61 -10.81
CA THR A 436 -15.04 13.16 -11.93
C THR A 436 -14.73 11.69 -12.24
N ILE A 437 -15.70 10.82 -12.04
CA ILE A 437 -15.64 9.40 -12.39
C ILE A 437 -16.22 9.23 -13.80
N ARG A 438 -15.40 8.78 -14.74
CA ARG A 438 -15.82 8.46 -16.10
C ARG A 438 -15.95 6.95 -16.25
N PRO A 439 -17.17 6.42 -16.40
CA PRO A 439 -17.37 5.01 -16.66
C PRO A 439 -16.92 4.67 -18.08
N VAL A 440 -16.16 3.59 -18.22
CA VAL A 440 -15.79 3.02 -19.52
C VAL A 440 -16.02 1.53 -19.45
N ARG A 441 -17.16 1.09 -19.98
CA ARG A 441 -17.54 -0.31 -19.94
C ARG A 441 -16.71 -1.09 -20.96
N ALA A 442 -16.06 -2.16 -20.52
CA ALA A 442 -15.25 -3.05 -21.35
C ALA A 442 -15.40 -4.52 -20.94
N LEU A 443 -16.16 -4.78 -19.87
CA LEU A 443 -16.50 -6.11 -19.41
C LEU A 443 -18.01 -6.31 -19.59
N GLY A 444 -18.38 -7.48 -20.10
CA GLY A 444 -19.77 -7.89 -20.26
C GLY A 444 -20.42 -8.25 -18.93
N VAL A 445 -21.68 -8.68 -18.99
CA VAL A 445 -22.51 -8.99 -17.81
C VAL A 445 -21.97 -10.13 -16.92
N ASP A 446 -21.07 -10.96 -17.44
CA ASP A 446 -20.33 -11.99 -16.70
C ASP A 446 -19.03 -11.47 -16.07
N GLY A 447 -18.71 -10.19 -16.26
CA GLY A 447 -17.47 -9.58 -15.80
C GLY A 447 -16.23 -9.97 -16.62
N SER A 448 -16.39 -10.48 -17.83
CA SER A 448 -15.29 -10.78 -18.77
C SER A 448 -15.33 -9.85 -19.99
N GLY A 449 -14.17 -9.50 -20.51
CA GLY A 449 -14.05 -8.65 -21.72
C GLY A 449 -12.92 -9.11 -22.63
N TYR A 450 -13.09 -8.90 -23.93
CA TYR A 450 -12.07 -9.21 -24.91
C TYR A 450 -10.89 -8.24 -24.83
N PHE A 451 -9.68 -8.71 -25.10
CA PHE A 451 -8.48 -7.87 -25.12
C PHE A 451 -8.64 -6.64 -26.00
N PHE A 452 -9.24 -6.80 -27.18
CA PHE A 452 -9.44 -5.68 -28.08
C PHE A 452 -10.36 -4.61 -27.47
N ASP A 453 -11.50 -4.98 -26.86
CA ASP A 453 -12.45 -4.04 -26.27
C ASP A 453 -11.80 -3.28 -25.11
N ILE A 454 -11.09 -3.98 -24.25
CA ILE A 454 -10.34 -3.37 -23.15
C ILE A 454 -9.25 -2.43 -23.70
N ALA A 455 -8.57 -2.78 -24.78
CA ALA A 455 -7.58 -1.91 -25.42
C ALA A 455 -8.23 -0.62 -25.98
N GLN A 456 -9.45 -0.72 -26.56
CA GLN A 456 -10.18 0.47 -27.01
C GLN A 456 -10.62 1.34 -25.82
N ALA A 457 -11.08 0.74 -24.73
CA ALA A 457 -11.42 1.44 -23.49
C ALA A 457 -10.22 2.23 -22.93
N VAL A 458 -9.03 1.63 -22.91
CA VAL A 458 -7.79 2.29 -22.48
C VAL A 458 -7.44 3.49 -23.38
N LEU A 459 -7.54 3.31 -24.72
CA LEU A 459 -7.28 4.39 -25.66
C LEU A 459 -8.28 5.54 -25.48
N TYR A 460 -9.58 5.22 -25.36
CA TYR A 460 -10.62 6.21 -25.13
C TYR A 460 -10.39 6.99 -23.83
N ALA A 461 -10.18 6.29 -22.72
CA ALA A 461 -9.89 6.89 -21.43
C ALA A 461 -8.68 7.84 -21.47
N ALA A 462 -7.65 7.46 -22.24
CA ALA A 462 -6.46 8.29 -22.49
C ALA A 462 -6.69 9.46 -23.46
N GLY A 463 -7.92 9.67 -23.97
CA GLY A 463 -8.22 10.70 -24.94
C GLY A 463 -7.61 10.44 -26.33
N LEU A 464 -7.32 9.18 -26.64
CA LEU A 464 -6.74 8.74 -27.93
C LEU A 464 -7.84 8.19 -28.84
N PRO A 465 -7.62 8.17 -30.15
CA PRO A 465 -8.58 7.57 -31.11
C PRO A 465 -8.76 6.07 -30.81
N ALA A 466 -9.99 5.66 -30.55
CA ALA A 466 -10.41 4.29 -30.33
C ALA A 466 -11.41 3.83 -31.40
N ALA A 467 -11.54 2.53 -31.59
CA ALA A 467 -12.56 1.94 -32.46
C ALA A 467 -13.89 1.85 -31.71
N GLY A 468 -14.90 2.57 -32.16
CA GLY A 468 -16.26 2.53 -31.62
C GLY A 468 -17.23 1.80 -32.54
N ALA A 469 -18.53 2.06 -32.33
CA ALA A 469 -19.63 1.45 -33.08
C ALA A 469 -19.46 1.54 -34.60
N ASN A 470 -19.84 0.49 -35.30
CA ASN A 470 -19.93 0.45 -36.77
C ASN A 470 -18.64 0.92 -37.49
N GLY A 471 -17.48 0.73 -36.86
CA GLY A 471 -16.20 1.14 -37.42
C GLY A 471 -15.91 2.64 -37.32
N ALA A 472 -16.70 3.36 -36.50
CA ALA A 472 -16.42 4.75 -36.17
C ALA A 472 -15.12 4.87 -35.37
N VAL A 473 -14.43 6.00 -35.51
CA VAL A 473 -13.32 6.37 -34.65
C VAL A 473 -13.85 7.36 -33.62
N VAL A 474 -13.80 6.96 -32.36
CA VAL A 474 -14.29 7.74 -31.20
C VAL A 474 -13.14 8.21 -30.33
N ARG A 475 -13.38 9.22 -29.50
CA ARG A 475 -12.41 9.78 -28.56
C ARG A 475 -13.15 10.41 -27.37
N ALA A 476 -12.66 10.21 -26.16
CA ALA A 476 -13.17 10.92 -25.01
C ALA A 476 -12.98 12.45 -25.15
N PRO A 477 -13.89 13.26 -24.59
CA PRO A 477 -13.81 14.73 -24.65
C PRO A 477 -12.48 15.25 -24.09
N HIS A 478 -12.03 14.66 -22.99
CA HIS A 478 -10.78 14.98 -22.31
C HIS A 478 -10.10 13.68 -21.86
N ARG A 479 -8.76 13.69 -21.86
CA ARG A 479 -7.95 12.61 -21.29
C ARG A 479 -8.23 12.47 -19.79
N ALA A 480 -8.44 11.25 -19.32
CA ALA A 480 -8.38 10.95 -17.90
C ALA A 480 -6.91 10.83 -17.46
N PRO A 481 -6.44 11.65 -16.53
CA PRO A 481 -5.08 11.52 -15.99
C PRO A 481 -4.87 10.22 -15.22
N ILE A 482 -5.93 9.61 -14.72
CA ILE A 482 -5.92 8.36 -13.96
C ILE A 482 -6.85 7.36 -14.66
N ILE A 483 -6.34 6.17 -14.92
CA ILE A 483 -7.09 5.06 -15.51
C ILE A 483 -7.02 3.91 -14.52
N ASN A 484 -8.16 3.51 -13.94
CA ASN A 484 -8.29 2.37 -13.05
C ASN A 484 -8.73 1.14 -13.83
N MET A 485 -8.01 0.03 -13.65
CA MET A 485 -8.28 -1.27 -14.28
C MET A 485 -8.33 -2.36 -13.20
N SER A 486 -9.48 -2.50 -12.55
CA SER A 486 -9.73 -3.53 -11.54
C SER A 486 -10.07 -4.88 -12.18
N LEU A 487 -9.26 -5.31 -13.12
CA LEU A 487 -9.43 -6.51 -13.94
C LEU A 487 -8.08 -7.12 -14.30
N GLY A 488 -8.07 -8.39 -14.70
CA GLY A 488 -6.84 -9.03 -15.14
C GLY A 488 -6.98 -10.48 -15.60
N GLY A 489 -5.85 -11.04 -16.04
CA GLY A 489 -5.72 -12.42 -16.43
C GLY A 489 -4.26 -12.81 -16.67
N PRO A 490 -3.99 -14.12 -16.81
CA PRO A 490 -2.62 -14.65 -16.85
C PRO A 490 -1.91 -14.45 -18.19
N THR A 491 -2.61 -14.00 -19.23
CA THR A 491 -2.08 -13.97 -20.59
C THR A 491 -1.81 -12.54 -21.05
N ALA A 492 -0.60 -12.28 -21.52
CA ALA A 492 -0.26 -11.01 -22.16
C ALA A 492 -0.86 -10.91 -23.56
N ASP A 493 -1.41 -9.73 -23.92
CA ASP A 493 -1.82 -9.39 -25.27
C ASP A 493 -1.04 -8.18 -25.81
N SER A 494 -0.62 -8.28 -27.06
CA SER A 494 0.21 -7.25 -27.68
C SER A 494 -0.57 -5.98 -28.06
N GLY A 495 -1.86 -6.08 -28.33
CA GLY A 495 -2.75 -4.97 -28.63
C GLY A 495 -3.01 -4.15 -27.36
N LEU A 496 -3.37 -4.83 -26.27
CA LEU A 496 -3.56 -4.21 -24.96
C LEU A 496 -2.27 -3.59 -24.44
N ALA A 497 -1.12 -4.28 -24.57
CA ALA A 497 0.16 -3.72 -24.17
C ALA A 497 0.48 -2.41 -24.89
N ARG A 498 0.18 -2.31 -26.20
CA ARG A 498 0.34 -1.08 -26.98
C ARG A 498 -0.62 0.02 -26.53
N ALA A 499 -1.87 -0.32 -26.20
CA ALA A 499 -2.84 0.64 -25.71
C ALA A 499 -2.43 1.24 -24.37
N VAL A 500 -1.99 0.39 -23.42
CA VAL A 500 -1.46 0.81 -22.13
C VAL A 500 -0.23 1.70 -22.28
N ALA A 501 0.74 1.29 -23.10
CA ALA A 501 1.94 2.10 -23.37
C ALA A 501 1.58 3.46 -24.01
N ALA A 502 0.60 3.49 -24.91
CA ALA A 502 0.12 4.73 -25.53
C ALA A 502 -0.57 5.65 -24.52
N ALA A 503 -1.38 5.12 -23.60
CA ALA A 503 -2.02 5.87 -22.53
C ALA A 503 -0.99 6.51 -21.57
N ILE A 504 0.03 5.75 -21.20
CA ILE A 504 1.13 6.24 -20.36
C ILE A 504 1.92 7.33 -21.11
N ALA A 505 2.23 7.12 -22.38
CA ALA A 505 2.91 8.11 -23.21
C ALA A 505 2.07 9.39 -23.43
N ALA A 506 0.74 9.28 -23.41
CA ALA A 506 -0.18 10.42 -23.45
C ALA A 506 -0.26 11.17 -22.11
N GLY A 507 0.39 10.66 -21.06
CA GLY A 507 0.49 11.28 -19.74
C GLY A 507 -0.57 10.82 -18.74
N SER A 508 -1.29 9.73 -18.99
CA SER A 508 -2.12 9.08 -17.98
C SER A 508 -1.28 8.12 -17.13
N ILE A 509 -1.62 7.94 -15.85
CA ILE A 509 -1.20 6.76 -15.10
C ILE A 509 -2.23 5.66 -15.27
N VAL A 510 -1.77 4.42 -15.28
CA VAL A 510 -2.61 3.23 -15.27
C VAL A 510 -2.40 2.51 -13.96
N VAL A 511 -3.46 2.31 -13.20
CA VAL A 511 -3.49 1.59 -11.92
C VAL A 511 -4.27 0.31 -12.14
N ALA A 512 -3.67 -0.83 -11.84
CA ALA A 512 -4.30 -2.12 -12.11
C ALA A 512 -4.17 -3.08 -10.91
N ALA A 513 -5.20 -3.90 -10.73
CA ALA A 513 -5.23 -4.97 -9.74
C ALA A 513 -4.19 -6.06 -10.07
N SER A 514 -3.38 -6.50 -9.08
CA SER A 514 -2.37 -7.55 -9.31
C SER A 514 -2.98 -8.93 -9.60
N GLY A 515 -4.21 -9.16 -9.15
CA GLY A 515 -4.92 -10.42 -9.31
C GLY A 515 -5.18 -11.15 -7.98
N ASN A 516 -6.12 -12.11 -8.03
CA ASN A 516 -6.62 -12.81 -6.85
C ASN A 516 -6.22 -14.29 -6.82
N ALA A 517 -5.01 -14.60 -7.26
CA ALA A 517 -4.43 -15.94 -7.24
C ALA A 517 -3.11 -15.92 -6.45
N PRO A 518 -3.08 -16.41 -5.19
CA PRO A 518 -2.00 -16.14 -4.24
C PRO A 518 -0.65 -16.77 -4.60
N THR A 519 -0.62 -17.71 -5.52
CA THR A 519 0.59 -18.39 -6.00
C THR A 519 1.04 -17.89 -7.38
N ALA A 520 0.37 -16.89 -7.93
CA ALA A 520 0.65 -16.35 -9.25
C ALA A 520 1.42 -15.03 -9.15
N GLU A 521 2.25 -14.76 -10.14
CA GLU A 521 2.77 -13.43 -10.43
C GLU A 521 1.61 -12.48 -10.78
N PRO A 522 1.81 -11.14 -10.69
CA PRO A 522 0.81 -10.18 -11.09
C PRO A 522 0.27 -10.44 -12.50
N SER A 523 -1.04 -10.34 -12.64
CA SER A 523 -1.75 -10.56 -13.91
C SER A 523 -1.60 -9.37 -14.85
N TYR A 524 -1.86 -9.57 -16.14
CA TYR A 524 -1.98 -8.48 -17.10
C TYR A 524 -3.37 -7.83 -16.99
N PRO A 525 -3.46 -6.49 -16.98
CA PRO A 525 -2.44 -5.50 -17.41
C PRO A 525 -1.48 -5.05 -16.31
N ALA A 526 -1.62 -5.47 -15.06
CA ALA A 526 -0.76 -5.02 -13.96
C ALA A 526 0.73 -5.27 -14.23
N ALA A 527 1.07 -6.40 -14.84
CA ALA A 527 2.43 -6.77 -15.21
C ALA A 527 3.00 -6.03 -16.46
N TYR A 528 2.24 -5.11 -17.11
CA TYR A 528 2.82 -4.32 -18.17
C TYR A 528 3.72 -3.20 -17.65
N PRO A 529 4.84 -2.91 -18.35
CA PRO A 529 5.76 -1.86 -17.92
C PRO A 529 5.09 -0.50 -17.74
N GLY A 530 5.35 0.14 -16.62
CA GLY A 530 4.84 1.47 -16.28
C GLY A 530 3.46 1.51 -15.64
N VAL A 531 2.75 0.40 -15.57
CA VAL A 531 1.51 0.25 -14.79
C VAL A 531 1.84 0.27 -13.30
N ILE A 532 0.96 0.80 -12.48
CA ILE A 532 1.00 0.69 -11.03
C ILE A 532 0.21 -0.58 -10.67
N ALA A 533 0.93 -1.66 -10.44
CA ALA A 533 0.36 -2.94 -10.01
C ALA A 533 0.08 -2.90 -8.51
N VAL A 534 -1.17 -3.14 -8.10
CA VAL A 534 -1.60 -3.01 -6.73
C VAL A 534 -2.03 -4.36 -6.16
N ALA A 535 -1.32 -4.82 -5.13
CA ALA A 535 -1.69 -5.99 -4.36
C ALA A 535 -2.55 -5.62 -3.13
N ALA A 536 -3.27 -6.58 -2.59
CA ALA A 536 -4.25 -6.34 -1.53
C ALA A 536 -3.69 -6.63 -0.15
N LEU A 537 -4.03 -5.75 0.81
CA LEU A 537 -3.88 -5.99 2.24
C LEU A 537 -5.22 -6.30 2.89
N GLY A 538 -5.18 -7.20 3.87
CA GLY A 538 -6.25 -7.41 4.83
C GLY A 538 -6.27 -6.33 5.92
N PRO A 539 -7.27 -6.39 6.81
CA PRO A 539 -7.35 -5.48 7.95
C PRO A 539 -6.17 -5.57 8.91
N ASP A 540 -5.41 -6.64 8.90
CA ASP A 540 -4.18 -6.85 9.69
C ASP A 540 -2.93 -6.23 9.02
N ALA A 541 -3.10 -5.47 7.94
CA ALA A 541 -2.04 -4.90 7.11
C ALA A 541 -1.02 -5.92 6.57
N ASN A 542 -1.37 -7.20 6.61
CA ASN A 542 -0.63 -8.23 5.90
C ASN A 542 -1.25 -8.47 4.52
N LEU A 543 -0.47 -9.09 3.64
CA LEU A 543 -0.99 -9.49 2.33
C LEU A 543 -2.25 -10.34 2.50
N ALA A 544 -3.30 -9.97 1.82
CA ALA A 544 -4.54 -10.74 1.79
C ALA A 544 -4.27 -12.15 1.26
N SER A 545 -4.99 -13.14 1.79
CA SER A 545 -4.73 -14.55 1.53
C SER A 545 -4.82 -14.97 0.06
N TYR A 546 -5.54 -14.19 -0.72
CA TYR A 546 -5.79 -14.42 -2.14
C TYR A 546 -4.89 -13.59 -3.07
N THR A 547 -4.17 -12.59 -2.57
CA THR A 547 -3.51 -11.61 -3.44
C THR A 547 -2.36 -12.23 -4.24
N ALA A 548 -2.33 -11.96 -5.54
CA ALA A 548 -1.15 -12.23 -6.36
C ALA A 548 -0.04 -11.25 -5.97
N SER A 549 1.17 -11.75 -5.80
CA SER A 549 2.36 -11.00 -5.41
C SER A 549 3.58 -11.51 -6.16
N GLY A 550 4.54 -10.63 -6.45
CA GLY A 550 5.75 -10.93 -7.22
C GLY A 550 6.48 -9.67 -7.61
N GLY A 551 7.59 -9.79 -8.32
CA GLY A 551 8.49 -8.68 -8.64
C GLY A 551 7.86 -7.51 -9.43
N ASP A 552 6.68 -7.68 -9.99
CA ASP A 552 5.95 -6.64 -10.71
C ASP A 552 4.99 -5.81 -9.82
N VAL A 553 4.78 -6.19 -8.54
CA VAL A 553 3.98 -5.40 -7.61
C VAL A 553 4.62 -4.04 -7.39
N SER A 554 3.84 -2.97 -7.53
CA SER A 554 4.31 -1.60 -7.33
C SER A 554 3.98 -1.07 -5.94
N LEU A 555 2.75 -1.33 -5.46
CA LEU A 555 2.20 -0.85 -4.20
C LEU A 555 1.24 -1.89 -3.61
N VAL A 556 0.98 -1.75 -2.32
CA VAL A 556 -0.12 -2.45 -1.67
C VAL A 556 -1.12 -1.45 -1.09
N ALA A 557 -2.40 -1.86 -1.01
CA ALA A 557 -3.49 -1.05 -0.48
C ALA A 557 -4.60 -1.94 0.11
N PRO A 558 -5.57 -1.38 0.86
CA PRO A 558 -6.66 -2.16 1.44
C PRO A 558 -7.51 -2.86 0.37
N GLY A 559 -7.61 -4.18 0.46
CA GLY A 559 -8.46 -5.00 -0.40
C GLY A 559 -9.42 -5.91 0.38
N GLY A 560 -9.28 -5.96 1.71
CA GLY A 560 -9.99 -6.90 2.57
C GLY A 560 -9.38 -8.29 2.58
N ASP A 561 -9.79 -9.12 3.55
CA ASP A 561 -9.41 -10.53 3.58
C ASP A 561 -10.47 -11.35 4.32
N VAL A 562 -11.14 -12.24 3.60
CA VAL A 562 -12.22 -13.10 4.13
C VAL A 562 -11.80 -14.01 5.29
N ARG A 563 -10.50 -14.20 5.53
CA ARG A 563 -10.01 -14.92 6.72
C ARG A 563 -10.47 -14.27 8.03
N PHE A 564 -10.80 -12.98 7.99
CA PHE A 564 -11.28 -12.22 9.14
C PHE A 564 -12.82 -12.12 9.18
N ASP A 565 -13.53 -12.72 8.21
CA ASP A 565 -14.99 -12.72 8.22
C ASP A 565 -15.49 -13.78 9.20
N ASP A 566 -16.37 -13.40 10.11
CA ASP A 566 -17.11 -14.35 10.93
C ASP A 566 -18.34 -14.84 10.13
N LEU A 567 -18.13 -15.87 9.34
CA LEU A 567 -19.20 -16.49 8.54
C LEU A 567 -20.35 -17.07 9.39
N ALA A 568 -20.13 -17.24 10.70
CA ALA A 568 -21.16 -17.71 11.64
C ALA A 568 -22.05 -16.57 12.17
N ASN A 569 -21.67 -15.31 11.99
CA ASN A 569 -22.45 -14.16 12.44
C ASN A 569 -23.25 -13.54 11.29
N PRO A 570 -24.55 -13.81 11.17
CA PRO A 570 -25.39 -13.27 10.10
C PRO A 570 -25.59 -11.75 10.18
N TYR A 571 -25.19 -11.10 11.29
CA TYR A 571 -25.31 -9.65 11.48
C TYR A 571 -24.03 -8.88 11.11
N THR A 572 -22.89 -9.56 11.02
CA THR A 572 -21.58 -8.96 10.70
C THR A 572 -20.99 -9.49 9.41
N GLY A 573 -21.74 -10.30 8.66
CA GLY A 573 -21.26 -11.02 7.49
C GLY A 573 -20.38 -10.19 6.57
N GLY A 574 -19.07 -10.47 6.57
CA GLY A 574 -18.11 -9.89 5.65
C GLY A 574 -17.54 -8.53 6.06
N THR A 575 -17.40 -8.25 7.35
CA THR A 575 -16.88 -6.96 7.86
C THR A 575 -15.42 -6.64 7.51
N SER A 576 -14.64 -7.62 7.07
CA SER A 576 -13.25 -7.46 6.66
C SER A 576 -13.07 -7.01 5.21
N GLY A 577 -14.14 -6.94 4.43
CA GLY A 577 -14.16 -6.40 3.09
C GLY A 577 -14.15 -4.87 3.07
N VAL A 578 -14.03 -4.31 1.88
CA VAL A 578 -14.20 -2.86 1.62
C VAL A 578 -15.68 -2.59 1.36
N LEU A 579 -16.30 -1.73 2.18
CA LEU A 579 -17.69 -1.30 1.99
C LEU A 579 -17.76 -0.23 0.91
N SER A 580 -18.63 -0.42 -0.09
CA SER A 580 -18.87 0.58 -1.14
C SER A 580 -20.25 0.43 -1.77
N THR A 581 -20.52 1.27 -2.78
CA THR A 581 -21.76 1.30 -3.56
C THR A 581 -21.89 0.08 -4.45
N THR A 582 -23.10 -0.44 -4.60
CA THR A 582 -23.45 -1.50 -5.54
C THR A 582 -24.90 -1.33 -6.06
N TRP A 583 -25.39 -2.27 -6.84
CA TRP A 583 -26.71 -2.22 -7.44
C TRP A 583 -27.44 -3.53 -7.29
N ASP A 584 -28.69 -3.49 -6.84
CA ASP A 584 -29.55 -4.65 -6.82
C ASP A 584 -30.34 -4.75 -8.12
N PHE A 585 -29.94 -5.66 -9.01
CA PHE A 585 -30.56 -5.86 -10.31
C PHE A 585 -31.99 -6.43 -10.22
N SER A 586 -32.35 -7.07 -9.10
CA SER A 586 -33.70 -7.62 -8.93
C SER A 586 -34.74 -6.54 -8.62
N SER A 587 -34.35 -5.52 -7.88
CA SER A 587 -35.22 -4.39 -7.53
C SER A 587 -34.98 -3.15 -8.40
N GLY A 588 -33.89 -3.12 -9.17
CA GLY A 588 -33.43 -1.95 -9.92
C GLY A 588 -33.06 -0.78 -9.02
N ALA A 589 -32.47 -1.04 -7.84
CA ALA A 589 -32.25 -0.03 -6.81
C ALA A 589 -30.78 0.02 -6.35
N PRO A 590 -30.34 1.22 -5.89
CA PRO A 590 -29.05 1.37 -5.22
C PRO A 590 -28.93 0.44 -4.00
N SER A 591 -27.75 -0.11 -3.81
CA SER A 591 -27.43 -1.02 -2.72
C SER A 591 -25.98 -0.82 -2.24
N TYR A 592 -25.58 -1.53 -1.23
CA TYR A 592 -24.22 -1.49 -0.65
C TYR A 592 -23.75 -2.89 -0.32
N ALA A 593 -22.44 -3.12 -0.46
CA ALA A 593 -21.86 -4.41 -0.10
C ALA A 593 -20.39 -4.27 0.30
N PHE A 594 -19.92 -5.21 1.09
CA PHE A 594 -18.51 -5.45 1.32
C PHE A 594 -17.97 -6.34 0.20
N TYR A 595 -16.92 -5.88 -0.49
CA TYR A 595 -16.18 -6.68 -1.47
C TYR A 595 -14.75 -6.90 -1.01
N THR A 596 -14.18 -8.02 -1.45
CA THR A 596 -12.81 -8.42 -1.16
C THR A 596 -12.09 -8.71 -2.46
N GLY A 597 -10.94 -8.06 -2.68
CA GLY A 597 -10.15 -8.24 -3.91
C GLY A 597 -9.08 -7.17 -4.13
N THR A 598 -8.08 -7.48 -4.95
CA THR A 598 -7.08 -6.51 -5.43
C THR A 598 -7.72 -5.37 -6.25
N SER A 599 -8.94 -5.57 -6.73
CA SER A 599 -9.78 -4.55 -7.35
C SER A 599 -10.04 -3.35 -6.43
N MET A 600 -10.35 -3.61 -5.16
CA MET A 600 -10.60 -2.56 -4.16
C MET A 600 -9.30 -1.87 -3.76
N ALA A 601 -8.19 -2.62 -3.70
CA ALA A 601 -6.86 -2.07 -3.47
C ALA A 601 -6.45 -1.09 -4.58
N ALA A 602 -6.64 -1.44 -5.85
CA ALA A 602 -6.39 -0.56 -6.99
C ALA A 602 -7.26 0.71 -6.95
N ALA A 603 -8.53 0.57 -6.53
CA ALA A 603 -9.43 1.70 -6.35
C ALA A 603 -8.94 2.69 -5.29
N HIS A 604 -8.42 2.21 -4.13
CA HIS A 604 -7.81 3.08 -3.12
C HIS A 604 -6.63 3.89 -3.69
N VAL A 605 -5.72 3.24 -4.42
CA VAL A 605 -4.58 3.93 -5.06
C VAL A 605 -5.05 4.96 -6.08
N SER A 606 -6.07 4.65 -6.87
CA SER A 606 -6.65 5.59 -7.84
C SER A 606 -7.31 6.80 -7.16
N GLY A 607 -7.97 6.60 -6.03
CA GLY A 607 -8.53 7.67 -5.21
C GLY A 607 -7.45 8.56 -4.59
N VAL A 608 -6.38 7.98 -4.04
CA VAL A 608 -5.22 8.74 -3.54
C VAL A 608 -4.56 9.53 -4.67
N ALA A 609 -4.41 8.93 -5.86
CA ALA A 609 -3.89 9.63 -7.03
C ALA A 609 -4.75 10.86 -7.40
N ALA A 610 -6.07 10.75 -7.25
CA ALA A 610 -6.98 11.88 -7.49
C ALA A 610 -6.78 13.00 -6.46
N LEU A 611 -6.61 12.69 -5.17
CA LEU A 611 -6.27 13.67 -4.13
C LEU A 611 -4.95 14.38 -4.44
N VAL A 612 -3.91 13.63 -4.85
CA VAL A 612 -2.59 14.21 -5.19
C VAL A 612 -2.71 15.19 -6.36
N LEU A 613 -3.47 14.86 -7.40
CA LEU A 613 -3.68 15.77 -8.54
C LEU A 613 -4.52 16.98 -8.17
N ALA A 614 -5.50 16.82 -7.28
CA ALA A 614 -6.31 17.93 -6.77
C ALA A 614 -5.43 18.92 -6.00
N ALA A 615 -4.57 18.44 -5.13
CA ALA A 615 -3.60 19.26 -4.39
C ALA A 615 -2.49 19.85 -5.27
N ASN A 616 -2.16 19.21 -6.41
CA ASN A 616 -1.05 19.60 -7.29
C ASN A 616 -1.50 19.70 -8.75
N PRO A 617 -2.34 20.69 -9.11
CA PRO A 617 -2.83 20.86 -10.47
C PRO A 617 -1.69 21.00 -11.49
N GLY A 618 -1.77 20.26 -12.58
CA GLY A 618 -0.74 20.28 -13.64
C GLY A 618 0.43 19.31 -13.42
N MET A 619 0.44 18.52 -12.35
CA MET A 619 1.43 17.44 -12.18
C MET A 619 1.35 16.45 -13.35
N SER A 620 2.51 16.10 -13.92
CA SER A 620 2.55 15.10 -15.00
C SER A 620 2.27 13.69 -14.47
N GLY A 621 1.80 12.78 -15.34
CA GLY A 621 1.58 11.39 -14.96
C GLY A 621 2.84 10.70 -14.42
N ALA A 622 4.01 10.98 -15.00
CA ALA A 622 5.29 10.47 -14.49
C ALA A 622 5.62 10.98 -13.07
N ALA A 623 5.37 12.27 -12.81
CA ALA A 623 5.56 12.86 -11.49
C ALA A 623 4.55 12.32 -10.48
N LEU A 624 3.29 12.16 -10.88
CA LEU A 624 2.25 11.54 -10.05
C LEU A 624 2.62 10.10 -9.65
N ARG A 625 3.02 9.28 -10.64
CA ARG A 625 3.50 7.93 -10.36
C ARG A 625 4.67 7.91 -9.39
N ALA A 626 5.67 8.76 -9.64
CA ALA A 626 6.84 8.87 -8.75
C ALA A 626 6.45 9.31 -7.33
N ARG A 627 5.47 10.23 -7.20
CA ARG A 627 4.94 10.70 -5.92
C ARG A 627 4.26 9.56 -5.15
N LEU A 628 3.36 8.81 -5.79
CA LEU A 628 2.66 7.68 -5.16
C LEU A 628 3.62 6.60 -4.69
N LEU A 629 4.60 6.24 -5.52
CA LEU A 629 5.61 5.24 -5.17
C LEU A 629 6.57 5.73 -4.08
N GLY A 630 7.00 6.98 -4.15
CA GLY A 630 8.00 7.54 -3.22
C GLY A 630 7.41 7.92 -1.86
N SER A 631 6.08 8.05 -1.74
CA SER A 631 5.41 8.32 -0.47
C SER A 631 4.87 7.06 0.22
N ALA A 632 5.07 5.90 -0.39
CA ALA A 632 4.61 4.64 0.17
C ALA A 632 5.37 4.30 1.46
N VAL A 633 4.64 3.67 2.34
CA VAL A 633 5.15 3.20 3.61
C VAL A 633 5.75 1.82 3.43
N ASP A 634 7.06 1.69 3.59
CA ASP A 634 7.79 0.43 3.43
C ASP A 634 7.26 -0.67 4.36
N LEU A 635 6.88 -1.81 3.80
CA LEU A 635 6.41 -3.00 4.51
C LEU A 635 7.31 -4.18 4.18
N GLY A 636 7.47 -5.10 5.14
CA GLY A 636 8.31 -6.28 4.95
C GLY A 636 9.80 -5.99 5.12
N PRO A 637 10.69 -6.59 4.33
CA PRO A 637 12.11 -6.26 4.28
C PRO A 637 12.33 -4.78 3.94
N VAL A 638 13.41 -4.19 4.45
CA VAL A 638 13.71 -2.77 4.19
C VAL A 638 13.96 -2.53 2.69
N GLY A 639 13.23 -1.59 2.12
CA GLY A 639 13.28 -1.22 0.71
C GLY A 639 12.31 -2.01 -0.16
N PRO A 640 12.28 -1.75 -1.47
CA PRO A 640 11.37 -2.43 -2.38
C PRO A 640 11.59 -3.95 -2.36
N ASP A 641 10.51 -4.71 -2.26
CA ASP A 641 10.55 -6.17 -2.28
C ASP A 641 9.44 -6.77 -3.16
N ASP A 642 9.58 -8.05 -3.51
CA ASP A 642 8.69 -8.76 -4.42
C ASP A 642 7.27 -8.98 -3.88
N ARG A 643 7.01 -8.74 -2.59
CA ARG A 643 5.72 -8.98 -1.96
C ARG A 643 4.89 -7.72 -1.79
N TYR A 644 5.54 -6.63 -1.40
CA TYR A 644 4.87 -5.36 -1.07
C TYR A 644 5.23 -4.24 -2.06
N GLY A 645 6.14 -4.48 -3.00
CA GLY A 645 6.65 -3.46 -3.90
C GLY A 645 7.35 -2.34 -3.15
N MET A 646 6.90 -1.10 -3.36
CA MET A 646 7.35 0.08 -2.59
C MET A 646 6.68 0.17 -1.21
N GLY A 647 5.69 -0.67 -0.92
CA GLY A 647 4.95 -0.69 0.33
C GLY A 647 3.51 -0.20 0.23
N LEU A 648 2.93 0.14 1.39
CA LEU A 648 1.55 0.61 1.54
C LEU A 648 1.42 2.06 1.09
N ILE A 649 0.43 2.33 0.24
CA ILE A 649 0.09 3.71 -0.12
C ILE A 649 -0.27 4.54 1.11
N ASP A 650 0.29 5.75 1.20
CA ASP A 650 -0.01 6.73 2.26
C ASP A 650 -0.60 7.99 1.61
N ALA A 651 -1.87 8.25 1.87
CA ALA A 651 -2.59 9.34 1.23
C ALA A 651 -2.06 10.71 1.71
N TYR A 652 -1.76 10.87 3.00
CA TYR A 652 -1.26 12.13 3.53
C TYR A 652 0.13 12.46 2.98
N ALA A 653 1.06 11.51 3.04
CA ALA A 653 2.40 11.68 2.49
C ALA A 653 2.36 11.94 0.97
N ALA A 654 1.48 11.26 0.24
CA ALA A 654 1.30 11.48 -1.19
C ALA A 654 0.77 12.88 -1.51
N VAL A 655 -0.26 13.35 -0.80
CA VAL A 655 -0.87 14.68 -1.01
C VAL A 655 0.11 15.80 -0.68
N THR A 656 0.74 15.75 0.49
CA THR A 656 1.62 16.81 0.98
C THR A 656 3.02 16.77 0.36
N GLY A 657 3.43 15.64 -0.18
CA GLY A 657 4.81 15.43 -0.64
C GLY A 657 5.79 15.18 0.48
N HIS A 658 5.27 14.93 1.65
CA HIS A 658 6.10 14.51 2.76
C HIS A 658 6.73 13.16 2.40
N GLN A 659 8.04 13.08 2.47
CA GLN A 659 8.71 11.78 2.36
C GLN A 659 8.54 11.09 3.72
N PRO A 660 8.12 9.83 3.78
CA PRO A 660 8.16 9.10 5.02
C PRO A 660 9.54 9.25 5.64
N ALA A 661 9.63 9.71 6.88
CA ALA A 661 10.90 9.87 7.55
C ALA A 661 11.54 8.47 7.67
N THR A 662 12.56 8.21 6.88
CA THR A 662 13.36 6.98 6.96
C THR A 662 14.19 6.94 8.25
N ALA A 663 14.36 8.10 8.89
CA ALA A 663 15.09 8.23 10.14
C ALA A 663 14.18 7.96 11.35
N SER A 664 14.58 7.03 12.20
CA SER A 664 13.89 6.78 13.47
C SER A 664 14.15 7.94 14.44
N SER A 665 13.08 8.50 15.00
CA SER A 665 13.18 9.42 16.14
C SER A 665 13.55 8.63 17.39
N VAL A 666 14.53 9.10 18.16
CA VAL A 666 14.99 8.46 19.39
C VAL A 666 14.85 9.46 20.54
N ARG A 667 14.30 9.02 21.66
CA ARG A 667 14.02 9.86 22.84
C ARG A 667 14.58 9.24 24.12
N ALA A 668 15.11 10.10 25.00
CA ALA A 668 15.39 9.76 26.39
C ALA A 668 14.23 10.27 27.25
N ILE A 669 13.58 9.38 27.97
CA ILE A 669 12.44 9.66 28.85
C ILE A 669 12.86 9.42 30.28
N ASP A 670 12.80 10.42 31.14
CA ASP A 670 13.15 10.30 32.55
C ASP A 670 12.25 9.28 33.27
N VAL A 671 12.84 8.32 33.97
CA VAL A 671 12.11 7.20 34.58
C VAL A 671 11.22 7.60 35.77
N ASN A 672 11.40 8.80 36.33
CA ASN A 672 10.64 9.27 37.49
C ASN A 672 9.51 10.21 37.08
N THR A 673 9.77 11.03 36.06
CA THR A 673 8.84 12.09 35.64
C THR A 673 8.09 11.77 34.37
N GLY A 674 8.62 10.88 33.50
CA GLY A 674 8.10 10.61 32.18
C GLY A 674 8.38 11.72 31.15
N ALA A 675 9.17 12.74 31.54
CA ALA A 675 9.52 13.84 30.64
C ALA A 675 10.52 13.39 29.57
N VAL A 676 10.35 13.87 28.35
CA VAL A 676 11.33 13.72 27.26
C VAL A 676 12.45 14.74 27.51
N GLU A 677 13.59 14.29 27.98
CA GLU A 677 14.73 15.16 28.31
C GLU A 677 15.64 15.44 27.11
N ALA A 678 15.69 14.52 26.16
CA ALA A 678 16.37 14.72 24.89
C ALA A 678 15.72 13.92 23.77
N SER A 679 15.83 14.42 22.56
CA SER A 679 15.42 13.72 21.34
C SER A 679 16.42 13.92 20.21
N THR A 680 16.54 12.94 19.33
CA THR A 680 17.40 12.98 18.15
C THR A 680 16.80 12.08 17.06
N HIS A 681 17.39 12.11 15.86
CA HIS A 681 17.10 11.14 14.81
C HIS A 681 18.28 10.20 14.63
N ALA A 682 18.01 8.92 14.43
CA ALA A 682 19.05 7.98 14.07
C ALA A 682 19.62 8.29 12.68
N ALA A 683 20.90 8.11 12.52
CA ALA A 683 21.56 8.20 11.22
C ALA A 683 21.13 7.03 10.31
N PRO A 684 21.40 7.07 9.00
CA PRO A 684 21.02 5.98 8.07
C PRO A 684 21.60 4.61 8.42
N ASP A 685 22.70 4.55 9.18
CA ASP A 685 23.27 3.32 9.71
C ASP A 685 22.65 2.87 11.05
N GLY A 686 21.63 3.57 11.52
CA GLY A 686 20.94 3.34 12.79
C GLY A 686 21.62 3.96 14.00
N SER A 687 22.80 4.58 13.87
CA SER A 687 23.50 5.18 15.02
C SER A 687 22.80 6.44 15.52
N PHE A 688 22.83 6.67 16.83
CA PHE A 688 22.29 7.87 17.45
C PHE A 688 23.09 8.35 18.66
N ALA A 689 22.90 9.61 19.03
CA ALA A 689 23.39 10.15 20.28
C ALA A 689 22.34 11.09 20.91
N LEU A 690 21.93 10.79 22.13
CA LEU A 690 21.11 11.64 22.98
C LEU A 690 22.04 12.38 23.95
N THR A 691 22.10 13.68 23.83
CA THR A 691 23.12 14.50 24.42
C THR A 691 22.51 15.54 25.35
N ARG A 692 23.32 16.14 26.23
CA ARG A 692 22.90 17.13 27.24
C ARG A 692 21.88 16.60 28.24
N LEU A 693 21.93 15.32 28.50
CA LEU A 693 21.06 14.71 29.52
C LEU A 693 21.50 15.14 30.91
N PRO A 694 20.61 15.56 31.80
CA PRO A 694 20.92 15.61 33.25
C PRO A 694 21.42 14.25 33.76
N ALA A 695 22.19 14.25 34.86
CA ALA A 695 22.49 12.97 35.52
C ALA A 695 21.18 12.36 36.05
N GLY A 696 20.91 11.09 35.69
CA GLY A 696 19.64 10.45 36.02
C GLY A 696 19.52 9.09 35.35
N SER A 697 18.32 8.53 35.34
CA SER A 697 18.00 7.27 34.67
C SER A 697 16.94 7.50 33.63
N TYR A 698 17.10 6.89 32.46
CA TYR A 698 16.27 7.15 31.30
C TYR A 698 15.81 5.87 30.62
N TYR A 699 14.55 5.82 30.19
CA TYR A 699 14.13 4.91 29.15
C TYR A 699 14.52 5.50 27.80
N VAL A 700 15.13 4.69 26.94
CA VAL A 700 15.44 5.07 25.56
C VAL A 700 14.45 4.39 24.64
N VAL A 701 13.67 5.17 23.96
CA VAL A 701 12.64 4.70 23.03
C VAL A 701 12.95 5.21 21.63
N ALA A 702 12.57 4.45 20.62
CA ALA A 702 12.68 4.86 19.21
C ALA A 702 11.46 4.43 18.43
N GLY A 703 11.12 5.21 17.41
CA GLY A 703 10.05 4.93 16.49
C GLY A 703 10.11 5.85 15.28
N GLN A 704 9.31 5.53 14.28
CA GLN A 704 9.20 6.37 13.09
C GLN A 704 8.10 7.41 13.30
N ASP A 705 8.48 8.69 13.33
CA ASP A 705 7.56 9.83 13.25
C ASP A 705 7.44 10.23 11.78
N GLU A 706 6.74 9.39 11.01
CA GLU A 706 6.64 9.55 9.55
C GLU A 706 5.84 10.79 9.15
N ASN A 707 5.09 11.35 10.06
CA ASN A 707 4.18 12.46 9.82
C ASN A 707 4.57 13.78 10.49
N GLY A 708 5.65 13.77 11.28
CA GLY A 708 6.13 14.98 11.94
C GLY A 708 5.19 15.54 13.02
N ASP A 709 4.22 14.73 13.53
CA ASP A 709 3.30 15.16 14.58
C ASP A 709 3.88 15.00 16.01
N GLY A 710 5.10 14.51 16.10
CA GLY A 710 5.76 14.26 17.36
C GLY A 710 5.35 12.95 18.04
N VAL A 711 4.45 12.17 17.45
CA VAL A 711 4.06 10.85 17.95
C VAL A 711 4.95 9.79 17.32
N ILE A 712 5.78 9.13 18.12
CA ILE A 712 6.56 7.99 17.66
C ILE A 712 5.73 6.72 17.83
N GLY A 713 5.38 6.09 16.72
CA GLY A 713 4.54 4.90 16.74
C GLY A 713 3.06 5.20 16.66
N PHE A 714 2.64 5.98 15.66
CA PHE A 714 1.23 6.03 15.25
C PHE A 714 0.72 4.60 14.99
N PRO A 715 -0.58 4.31 15.17
CA PRO A 715 -1.14 3.01 14.84
C PRO A 715 -0.62 2.46 13.51
N GLY A 716 0.09 1.33 13.58
CA GLY A 716 0.73 0.70 12.43
C GLY A 716 2.18 1.09 12.16
N ARG A 717 2.83 1.88 13.03
CA ARG A 717 4.23 2.25 12.87
C ARG A 717 5.13 1.50 13.83
N ARG A 718 6.36 1.26 13.40
CA ARG A 718 7.36 0.58 14.22
C ARG A 718 7.76 1.45 15.39
N PHE A 719 7.76 0.87 16.58
CA PHE A 719 8.15 1.49 17.83
C PHE A 719 8.90 0.46 18.68
N GLY A 720 9.75 0.90 19.55
CA GLY A 720 10.48 0.02 20.46
C GLY A 720 11.28 0.78 21.50
N TRP A 721 11.92 0.04 22.39
CA TRP A 721 12.71 0.57 23.49
C TRP A 721 14.00 -0.23 23.69
N ALA A 722 14.93 0.33 24.46
CA ALA A 722 16.08 -0.40 24.94
C ALA A 722 15.69 -1.32 26.13
N GLY A 723 16.18 -2.58 26.12
CA GLY A 723 15.93 -3.51 27.22
C GLY A 723 15.11 -4.75 26.87
N GLY A 724 14.84 -4.99 25.60
CA GLY A 724 14.14 -6.21 25.16
C GLY A 724 12.63 -6.17 25.45
N ALA A 725 12.09 -7.16 26.18
CA ALA A 725 10.63 -7.30 26.41
C ALA A 725 10.03 -6.16 27.25
N GLN A 726 10.80 -5.62 28.20
CA GLN A 726 10.43 -4.46 29.02
C GLN A 726 11.44 -3.33 28.79
N PRO A 727 11.05 -2.05 28.91
CA PRO A 727 11.98 -0.95 28.87
C PRO A 727 12.97 -1.04 30.05
N GLU A 728 14.26 -0.97 29.75
CA GLU A 728 15.31 -0.94 30.76
C GLU A 728 15.77 0.49 31.00
N ALA A 729 15.92 0.83 32.28
CA ALA A 729 16.41 2.14 32.71
C ALA A 729 17.92 2.23 32.52
N ILE A 730 18.38 3.19 31.72
CA ILE A 730 19.79 3.44 31.47
C ILE A 730 20.24 4.59 32.35
N ALA A 731 21.16 4.32 33.27
CA ALA A 731 21.73 5.32 34.14
C ALA A 731 22.77 6.17 33.40
N VAL A 732 22.69 7.48 33.57
CA VAL A 732 23.61 8.48 32.99
C VAL A 732 24.16 9.32 34.13
N ASP A 733 25.49 9.35 34.28
CA ASP A 733 26.19 10.23 35.21
C ASP A 733 27.07 11.22 34.46
N SER A 734 27.69 12.14 35.19
CA SER A 734 28.51 13.19 34.61
C SER A 734 29.84 12.71 34.02
N ALA A 735 30.20 11.44 34.26
CA ALA A 735 31.51 10.90 33.90
C ALA A 735 31.50 9.86 32.78
N HIS A 736 30.34 9.31 32.42
CA HIS A 736 30.26 8.17 31.52
C HIS A 736 29.30 8.42 30.32
N VAL A 737 29.69 7.85 29.20
CA VAL A 737 28.81 7.65 28.05
C VAL A 737 28.08 6.31 28.22
N ALA A 738 26.79 6.35 28.37
CA ALA A 738 25.97 5.13 28.40
C ALA A 738 25.65 4.65 26.96
N SER A 739 25.39 3.36 26.82
CA SER A 739 25.02 2.78 25.53
C SER A 739 23.61 2.20 25.56
N ALA A 740 22.89 2.33 24.46
CA ALA A 740 21.55 1.79 24.26
C ALA A 740 21.45 1.06 22.91
N ALA A 741 20.84 -0.11 22.91
CA ALA A 741 20.42 -0.80 21.69
C ALA A 741 18.90 -0.84 21.67
N VAL A 742 18.30 -0.22 20.65
CA VAL A 742 16.85 -0.16 20.48
C VAL A 742 16.47 -0.98 19.26
N THR A 743 15.58 -1.94 19.45
CA THR A 743 14.98 -2.68 18.34
C THR A 743 13.56 -2.19 18.13
N ILE A 744 13.29 -1.59 16.97
CA ILE A 744 11.93 -1.14 16.61
C ILE A 744 11.18 -2.22 15.83
N GLY A 745 9.91 -2.38 16.17
CA GLY A 745 9.02 -3.37 15.58
C GLY A 745 7.57 -3.06 15.92
N ALA A 746 6.70 -4.05 15.94
CA ALA A 746 5.39 -3.92 16.55
C ALA A 746 5.55 -4.15 18.05
N PRO A 747 5.33 -3.14 18.91
CA PRO A 747 5.42 -3.33 20.34
C PRO A 747 4.24 -4.20 20.82
N VAL A 748 4.56 -5.31 21.46
CA VAL A 748 3.57 -6.24 22.01
C VAL A 748 3.68 -6.29 23.53
N GLU A 749 2.57 -6.58 24.19
CA GLU A 749 2.56 -6.78 25.61
C GLU A 749 3.45 -7.95 26.04
N HIS A 750 3.94 -7.87 27.24
CA HIS A 750 4.75 -8.91 27.85
C HIS A 750 4.04 -9.45 29.08
N SER A 751 3.71 -10.73 29.05
CA SER A 751 3.10 -11.43 30.17
C SER A 751 4.18 -11.84 31.22
N PRO A 752 3.91 -11.75 32.53
CA PRO A 752 2.64 -11.41 33.13
C PRO A 752 2.46 -9.90 33.35
N ASN A 753 1.33 -9.35 32.93
CA ASN A 753 0.86 -7.99 33.23
C ASN A 753 -0.55 -8.01 33.83
N GLY A 754 -0.99 -9.15 34.33
CA GLY A 754 -2.33 -9.40 34.81
C GLY A 754 -2.65 -8.82 36.22
N ASP A 755 -1.76 -8.01 36.78
CA ASP A 755 -1.99 -7.28 38.04
C ASP A 755 -1.22 -5.94 38.04
N PRO A 756 -1.63 -4.96 38.88
CA PRO A 756 -1.00 -3.63 38.91
C PRO A 756 0.48 -3.63 39.31
N ALA A 757 0.97 -4.64 40.05
CA ALA A 757 2.36 -4.73 40.46
C ALA A 757 3.29 -5.13 39.30
N HIS A 758 2.75 -5.83 38.30
CA HIS A 758 3.44 -6.26 37.10
C HIS A 758 3.02 -5.45 35.87
N ALA A 759 2.40 -4.28 36.05
CA ALA A 759 1.96 -3.42 34.98
C ALA A 759 3.10 -3.07 34.00
N GLN A 760 2.87 -3.25 32.72
CA GLN A 760 3.85 -2.94 31.69
C GLN A 760 3.97 -1.42 31.46
N GLN A 761 5.20 -0.92 31.34
CA GLN A 761 5.44 0.50 31.06
C GLN A 761 5.00 0.85 29.64
N ILE A 762 4.13 1.85 29.52
CA ILE A 762 3.77 2.53 28.26
C ILE A 762 4.18 4.00 28.36
N PHE A 763 4.39 4.64 27.24
CA PHE A 763 4.83 6.03 27.18
C PHE A 763 3.74 6.93 26.62
N VAL A 764 3.74 8.21 27.03
CA VAL A 764 2.89 9.23 26.41
C VAL A 764 3.29 9.34 24.93
N ASP A 765 2.31 9.54 24.07
CA ASP A 765 2.45 9.58 22.60
C ASP A 765 3.07 8.30 22.03
N SER A 766 2.67 7.16 22.58
CA SER A 766 3.01 5.83 22.10
C SER A 766 1.86 4.83 22.24
N TRP A 767 2.06 3.63 21.73
CA TRP A 767 1.07 2.56 21.79
C TRP A 767 1.73 1.21 22.08
N ILE A 768 0.91 0.26 22.51
CA ILE A 768 1.30 -1.15 22.67
C ILE A 768 0.13 -2.04 22.23
N ALA A 769 0.45 -3.19 21.64
CA ALA A 769 -0.56 -4.19 21.31
C ALA A 769 -0.67 -5.20 22.45
N GLY A 770 -1.90 -5.48 22.86
CA GLY A 770 -2.22 -6.47 23.87
C GLY A 770 -3.21 -7.51 23.36
N SER A 771 -3.38 -8.57 24.13
CA SER A 771 -4.37 -9.62 23.86
C SER A 771 -4.99 -10.14 25.16
N ILE A 772 -6.31 -10.30 25.13
CA ILE A 772 -7.04 -10.93 26.22
C ILE A 772 -7.54 -12.29 25.73
N ASP A 773 -7.00 -13.36 26.34
CA ASP A 773 -7.26 -14.74 25.93
C ASP A 773 -8.36 -15.41 26.75
N ALA A 774 -8.72 -14.86 27.90
CA ALA A 774 -9.69 -15.41 28.83
C ALA A 774 -10.59 -14.35 29.47
N SER A 775 -11.84 -14.68 29.74
CA SER A 775 -12.88 -13.77 30.21
C SER A 775 -12.65 -13.07 31.56
N ALA A 776 -11.67 -13.49 32.32
CA ALA A 776 -11.31 -12.87 33.60
C ALA A 776 -9.95 -12.17 33.57
N GLN A 777 -9.33 -12.11 32.40
CA GLN A 777 -8.03 -11.44 32.25
C GLN A 777 -8.24 -9.94 32.20
N THR A 778 -7.36 -9.21 32.88
CA THR A 778 -7.21 -7.76 32.78
C THR A 778 -5.74 -7.47 32.64
N ASP A 779 -5.37 -6.70 31.64
CA ASP A 779 -4.00 -6.29 31.38
C ASP A 779 -3.77 -4.92 32.00
N TYR A 780 -2.62 -4.75 32.65
CA TYR A 780 -2.27 -3.52 33.32
C TYR A 780 -1.06 -2.85 32.68
N TYR A 781 -1.20 -1.55 32.46
CA TYR A 781 -0.15 -0.70 31.91
C TYR A 781 0.11 0.46 32.87
N ARG A 782 1.37 0.86 32.98
CA ARG A 782 1.78 2.02 33.77
C ARG A 782 2.22 3.13 32.82
N VAL A 783 1.72 4.34 33.05
CA VAL A 783 2.15 5.53 32.33
C VAL A 783 2.58 6.61 33.31
N LEU A 784 3.64 7.35 32.97
CA LEU A 784 4.08 8.52 33.69
C LEU A 784 3.62 9.77 32.93
N ILE A 785 2.88 10.62 33.60
CA ILE A 785 2.40 11.89 33.07
C ILE A 785 3.40 12.99 33.45
N PRO A 786 4.08 13.62 32.47
CA PRO A 786 5.17 14.55 32.74
C PRO A 786 4.69 15.95 33.17
N THR A 787 3.56 16.39 32.64
CA THR A 787 3.02 17.75 32.85
C THR A 787 1.52 17.70 33.09
N ALA A 788 1.01 18.67 33.87
CA ALA A 788 -0.43 18.80 34.04
C ALA A 788 -1.08 19.20 32.68
N GLY A 789 -2.13 18.47 32.30
CA GLY A 789 -2.78 18.71 31.01
C GLY A 789 -3.90 17.73 30.73
N GLN A 790 -4.49 17.87 29.54
CA GLN A 790 -5.48 16.93 29.05
C GLN A 790 -4.76 15.76 28.37
N TYR A 791 -5.16 14.55 28.73
CA TYR A 791 -4.64 13.31 28.13
C TYR A 791 -5.79 12.43 27.73
N THR A 792 -5.57 11.69 26.65
CA THR A 792 -6.51 10.67 26.16
C THR A 792 -5.85 9.30 26.25
N VAL A 793 -6.50 8.39 26.99
CA VAL A 793 -6.19 6.97 27.01
C VAL A 793 -7.26 6.26 26.23
N GLU A 794 -6.88 5.52 25.21
CA GLU A 794 -7.86 4.84 24.37
C GLU A 794 -7.39 3.43 23.97
N THR A 795 -8.35 2.55 23.80
CA THR A 795 -8.14 1.27 23.12
C THR A 795 -8.67 1.36 21.69
N SER A 796 -8.06 0.61 20.83
CA SER A 796 -8.55 0.39 19.46
C SER A 796 -8.24 -1.04 19.06
N GLY A 797 -8.83 -1.53 17.98
CA GLY A 797 -8.30 -2.70 17.32
C GLY A 797 -6.86 -2.50 16.90
N VAL A 798 -6.12 -3.57 16.67
CA VAL A 798 -4.70 -3.51 16.28
C VAL A 798 -4.43 -2.65 15.05
N LEU A 799 -5.45 -2.34 14.29
CA LEU A 799 -5.42 -1.50 13.08
C LEU A 799 -5.93 -0.07 13.31
N GLY A 800 -6.22 0.29 14.56
CA GLY A 800 -6.72 1.61 14.89
C GLY A 800 -8.20 1.85 14.57
N ALA A 801 -8.94 0.82 14.17
CA ALA A 801 -10.39 0.86 13.99
C ALA A 801 -11.11 0.29 15.22
N CYS A 802 -12.37 0.70 15.38
CA CYS A 802 -13.26 0.18 16.41
C CYS A 802 -14.50 -0.38 15.70
N GLY A 803 -14.94 -1.57 16.08
CA GLY A 803 -16.19 -2.14 15.54
C GLY A 803 -16.06 -3.27 14.54
N LEU A 804 -14.87 -3.80 14.33
CA LEU A 804 -14.73 -5.09 13.65
C LEU A 804 -15.11 -6.22 14.60
N ALA A 805 -15.90 -7.19 14.11
CA ALA A 805 -16.40 -8.32 14.91
C ALA A 805 -15.32 -9.22 15.53
N LEU A 806 -14.06 -9.00 15.18
CA LEU A 806 -12.89 -9.69 15.71
C LEU A 806 -12.17 -8.90 16.80
N GLU A 807 -12.64 -7.70 17.10
CA GLU A 807 -12.03 -6.84 18.09
C GLU A 807 -12.65 -7.07 19.46
N LEU A 808 -11.80 -7.03 20.45
CA LEU A 808 -12.19 -7.20 21.82
C LEU A 808 -13.04 -6.00 22.29
N ASN A 809 -14.20 -6.24 22.87
CA ASN A 809 -14.97 -5.21 23.57
C ASN A 809 -14.25 -4.87 24.87
N THR A 810 -13.46 -3.79 24.87
CA THR A 810 -12.61 -3.41 25.97
C THR A 810 -13.34 -2.56 27.01
N VAL A 811 -12.92 -2.69 28.26
CA VAL A 811 -13.24 -1.76 29.35
C VAL A 811 -11.95 -1.12 29.83
N LEU A 812 -11.85 0.19 29.75
CA LEU A 812 -10.73 0.97 30.28
C LEU A 812 -11.03 1.46 31.69
N THR A 813 -10.08 1.27 32.58
CA THR A 813 -10.08 1.94 33.90
C THR A 813 -8.74 2.64 34.09
N LEU A 814 -8.77 3.93 34.38
CA LEU A 814 -7.61 4.75 34.71
C LEU A 814 -7.61 5.03 36.22
N THR A 815 -6.52 4.67 36.88
CA THR A 815 -6.31 4.93 38.33
C THR A 815 -5.07 5.79 38.54
N ASP A 816 -5.10 6.63 39.56
CA ASP A 816 -3.95 7.42 39.99
C ASP A 816 -2.98 6.60 40.86
N HIS A 817 -1.87 7.21 41.30
CA HIS A 817 -0.85 6.60 42.13
C HIS A 817 -1.33 6.16 43.52
N SER A 818 -2.47 6.68 43.96
CA SER A 818 -3.08 6.25 45.26
C SER A 818 -4.00 5.04 45.07
N GLY A 819 -4.22 4.60 43.85
CA GLY A 819 -5.20 3.56 43.46
C GLY A 819 -6.63 4.08 43.37
N ALA A 820 -6.85 5.40 43.43
CA ALA A 820 -8.16 6.00 43.21
C ALA A 820 -8.51 6.01 41.72
N THR A 821 -9.71 5.56 41.38
CA THR A 821 -10.21 5.58 40.00
C THR A 821 -10.45 7.03 39.52
N VAL A 822 -9.74 7.43 38.52
CA VAL A 822 -9.91 8.72 37.81
C VAL A 822 -11.11 8.66 36.89
N ALA A 823 -11.20 7.60 36.08
CA ALA A 823 -12.30 7.37 35.15
C ALA A 823 -12.37 5.90 34.74
N THR A 824 -13.54 5.48 34.31
CA THR A 824 -13.80 4.19 33.65
C THR A 824 -14.66 4.44 32.41
N ASN A 825 -14.36 3.72 31.35
CA ASN A 825 -15.17 3.75 30.12
C ASN A 825 -15.27 2.35 29.52
N ASP A 826 -16.49 1.97 29.19
CA ASP A 826 -16.86 0.67 28.56
C ASP A 826 -17.54 0.92 27.21
N ASN A 827 -17.12 1.67 26.38
CA ASN A 827 -17.59 2.03 25.05
C ASN A 827 -17.48 3.54 24.85
N ASP A 828 -16.83 3.94 23.81
CA ASP A 828 -16.73 5.36 23.49
C ASP A 828 -18.08 5.88 22.95
N SER A 829 -18.74 6.73 23.72
CA SER A 829 -20.01 7.40 23.33
C SER A 829 -19.85 8.31 22.11
N TYR A 830 -18.64 8.55 21.64
CA TYR A 830 -18.36 9.34 20.45
C TYR A 830 -18.91 8.66 19.17
N PHE A 831 -19.04 7.32 19.19
CA PHE A 831 -19.59 6.52 18.10
C PHE A 831 -20.95 5.89 18.42
N SER A 832 -21.48 6.10 19.62
CA SER A 832 -22.78 5.59 20.02
C SER A 832 -23.88 6.58 19.67
N ASP A 833 -24.59 6.39 18.57
CA ASP A 833 -25.96 6.87 18.40
C ASP A 833 -26.88 5.83 19.07
N PRO A 834 -27.61 6.16 20.16
CA PRO A 834 -28.55 5.25 20.79
C PRO A 834 -29.71 4.82 19.88
N ALA A 835 -29.87 5.44 18.70
CA ALA A 835 -30.80 5.02 17.65
C ALA A 835 -30.21 4.01 16.65
N MET A 836 -28.89 3.76 16.70
CA MET A 836 -28.24 2.74 15.88
C MET A 836 -28.22 1.39 16.61
N THR A 837 -29.02 0.46 16.16
CA THR A 837 -28.99 -0.95 16.60
C THR A 837 -27.85 -1.72 15.96
N PHE A 838 -26.63 -1.14 15.85
CA PHE A 838 -25.44 -1.91 15.57
C PHE A 838 -24.89 -2.51 16.84
N PRO A 839 -24.39 -3.74 16.80
CA PRO A 839 -23.68 -4.29 17.95
C PRO A 839 -22.39 -3.46 18.14
N GLY A 840 -22.49 -2.59 19.12
CA GLY A 840 -21.47 -1.91 19.90
C GLY A 840 -20.18 -1.46 19.25
N ASN A 841 -19.85 -0.22 19.56
CA ASN A 841 -18.48 0.27 19.53
C ASN A 841 -17.67 -0.48 20.60
N TYR A 842 -16.69 -1.26 20.19
CA TYR A 842 -15.89 -2.11 21.08
C TYR A 842 -14.65 -1.42 21.65
N CYS A 843 -14.41 -0.16 21.32
CA CYS A 843 -13.30 0.63 21.84
C CYS A 843 -13.70 1.47 23.04
N SER A 844 -12.76 1.65 23.95
CA SER A 844 -12.93 2.50 25.12
C SER A 844 -12.01 3.70 25.07
N ARG A 845 -12.49 4.87 25.49
CA ARG A 845 -11.71 6.11 25.52
C ARG A 845 -11.98 6.89 26.80
N ILE A 846 -10.91 7.29 27.47
CA ILE A 846 -10.92 8.19 28.61
C ILE A 846 -10.15 9.44 28.23
N THR A 847 -10.81 10.60 28.28
CA THR A 847 -10.14 11.90 28.18
C THR A 847 -10.27 12.59 29.54
N ALA A 848 -9.14 12.89 30.16
CA ALA A 848 -9.09 13.47 31.50
C ALA A 848 -7.98 14.51 31.62
N THR A 849 -8.18 15.49 32.52
CA THR A 849 -7.11 16.40 32.96
C THR A 849 -6.31 15.73 34.05
N LEU A 850 -5.07 15.36 33.74
CA LEU A 850 -4.18 14.64 34.65
C LEU A 850 -3.12 15.57 35.23
N GLN A 851 -2.67 15.28 36.43
CA GLN A 851 -1.53 15.89 37.11
C GLN A 851 -0.25 15.09 36.84
N PRO A 852 0.94 15.70 36.96
CA PRO A 852 2.18 14.94 36.87
C PRO A 852 2.22 13.78 37.86
N GLY A 853 2.65 12.62 37.43
CA GLY A 853 2.74 11.44 38.25
C GLY A 853 2.44 10.13 37.51
N ALA A 854 2.47 9.04 38.29
CA ALA A 854 2.20 7.71 37.77
C ALA A 854 0.71 7.39 37.74
N TYR A 855 0.26 6.81 36.67
CA TYR A 855 -1.11 6.31 36.50
C TYR A 855 -1.07 4.85 36.05
N THR A 856 -2.09 4.09 36.44
CA THR A 856 -2.27 2.72 36.00
C THR A 856 -3.51 2.64 35.09
N ILE A 857 -3.34 2.01 33.94
CA ILE A 857 -4.38 1.75 32.96
C ILE A 857 -4.70 0.26 33.05
N ALA A 858 -5.93 -0.10 33.37
CA ALA A 858 -6.42 -1.45 33.28
C ALA A 858 -7.29 -1.60 32.02
N VAL A 859 -6.93 -2.58 31.20
CA VAL A 859 -7.71 -2.97 30.03
C VAL A 859 -8.35 -4.31 30.34
N GLY A 860 -9.62 -4.27 30.61
CA GLY A 860 -10.45 -5.43 30.82
C GLY A 860 -11.37 -5.69 29.64
N TRP A 861 -12.29 -6.59 29.84
CA TRP A 861 -13.23 -7.01 28.86
C TRP A 861 -14.69 -6.83 29.34
N SER A 862 -15.55 -6.33 28.45
CA SER A 862 -16.98 -6.21 28.71
C SER A 862 -17.69 -7.55 28.50
N ALA A 863 -18.58 -7.93 29.42
CA ALA A 863 -19.25 -9.22 29.44
C ALA A 863 -20.37 -9.36 28.39
N THR A 864 -20.68 -8.34 27.58
CA THR A 864 -21.78 -8.35 26.62
C THR A 864 -21.42 -7.65 25.33
N PRO A 865 -21.53 -8.30 24.13
CA PRO A 865 -21.95 -9.68 23.90
C PRO A 865 -20.90 -10.73 24.21
N ALA A 866 -21.26 -12.02 24.13
CA ALA A 866 -20.47 -13.16 24.58
C ALA A 866 -19.02 -13.17 24.10
N PRO A 867 -18.12 -13.65 24.93
CA PRO A 867 -16.68 -13.44 24.86
C PRO A 867 -15.98 -14.08 23.67
N ASN A 868 -15.29 -13.29 22.88
CA ASN A 868 -14.25 -13.80 22.00
C ASN A 868 -12.88 -13.29 22.50
N PRO A 869 -11.89 -14.17 22.74
CA PRO A 869 -10.52 -13.74 22.91
C PRO A 869 -10.09 -12.89 21.73
N GLY A 870 -9.40 -11.79 21.98
CA GLY A 870 -9.04 -10.88 20.91
C GLY A 870 -7.83 -10.01 21.25
N SER A 871 -7.27 -9.43 20.22
CA SER A 871 -6.17 -8.48 20.33
C SER A 871 -6.71 -7.06 20.29
N TYR A 872 -6.04 -6.19 21.03
CA TYR A 872 -6.33 -4.77 21.09
C TYR A 872 -5.03 -3.96 21.04
N ARG A 873 -5.18 -2.67 20.90
CA ARG A 873 -4.11 -1.71 21.12
C ARG A 873 -4.52 -0.75 22.19
N VAL A 874 -3.61 -0.42 23.09
CA VAL A 874 -3.77 0.68 24.05
C VAL A 874 -2.78 1.78 23.71
N GLN A 875 -3.21 3.02 23.77
CA GLN A 875 -2.36 4.19 23.54
C GLN A 875 -2.68 5.31 24.51
N VAL A 876 -1.68 6.15 24.77
CA VAL A 876 -1.80 7.36 25.58
C VAL A 876 -1.34 8.54 24.75
N ARG A 877 -2.18 9.56 24.63
CA ARG A 877 -1.85 10.78 23.90
C ARG A 877 -1.89 11.99 24.80
N SER A 878 -0.93 12.88 24.62
CA SER A 878 -1.03 14.22 25.15
C SER A 878 -2.10 15.01 24.38
N GLY A 879 -2.95 15.71 25.07
CA GLY A 879 -3.91 16.64 24.45
C GLY A 879 -3.14 17.84 23.91
N SER A 880 -3.39 18.17 22.64
CA SER A 880 -2.91 19.42 22.01
C SER A 880 -3.91 20.54 22.26
#